data_1a58b6f8e050d1150b78309124c32719
#
_entry.id   1a58b6f8e050d1150b78309124c32719
#
_cell.length_a   1.000
_cell.length_b   1.000
_cell.length_c   1.000
_cell.angle_alpha   90.00
_cell.angle_beta   90.00
_cell.angle_gamma   90.00
#
_symmetry.space_group_name_H-M   'P 1'
#
loop_
_entity.id
_entity.type
_entity.pdbx_description
1 polymer ?
#
loop_
_entity_poly.entity_id
_entity_poly.type
_entity_poly.pdbx_seq_one_letter_code
_entity_poly.pdbx_strand_id
1 'polypeptide(L)'
;MTEKTRGIKFTALFLAFAVLVALLPTTALADSEWQIASDTEIYWVETADANISNADLKAQIQLFSQEMQAKGLTTTTLPISYGTQNLAGEHDIVLLLDASLGIAEEGYQISINGGQLCVKASDADGLFYGCRFVEQALLTGTGLNKANGVTVKPDYPERAFFLDCGRKYYSPDWIKDMIREISWSNMNAIYIHFSEEMGFRLESKTYPWLAGGDNTLCIGGASYGVAADNGKYITQDEMREIAAVAKLYHVEIIPSLDSPGHMNYAVKKYNANYGTDIGNYYHYNGKTAIVQGSGPEAAQKNYSRGIDISNTEAVTFAKNLYAEYASFFKELGCTKFDIGGDELLGWGASLASVSKWKQLDHWKTYAQKRSGNKNAVAYDAFMYYMNDIYDLVKGYGYTSIRMWNDDALRSADTGWSKVVTLNPGMEIQYWTPTANNSKNNILTYLEAGYKAYNFLNDYNYYVLGQAHDGSGYKGITPQRIYENWAPNIFTPYGGTGSNIAIGNANVKGSAFCVWCDKPSTESAATVKAGILPCLRVNGAKAWDADLNKTVSYSSAQQLLKLIGDAPTNLPAAPEVKQYVAPDMTALKTAVAEYEATDPTLYTEQSFANYTAAVNSGRAVLAAKKPTQVDVDNAVAVINDAKAALELLVTVDFTALDEELSLFDSTIGADYTVETYTAYKVYAETARELRNSSNPTQEQVDAAVDRLAYLYSQLRGADMIAANDDDWFISLAVLSKKAYLGKVFVLTAYVRIDTNVAAYEVYDESGQRVEPRNIIFANKAYLKNKKDGVQIRINAEVRGEHTYTIYAVNADGVRSPDSRSIDVIVR
;
A
#
# COMPACT_ATOMS: atom_id res chain seq x y z
N MET A 1 36.75 -35.91 3.46
CA MET A 1 36.71 -34.55 2.90
C MET A 1 35.28 -34.24 2.58
N THR A 2 34.58 -33.61 3.50
CA THR A 2 33.22 -33.10 3.33
C THR A 2 33.21 -31.70 3.88
N GLU A 3 33.17 -30.75 2.99
CA GLU A 3 33.05 -29.31 3.29
C GLU A 3 31.75 -29.03 4.05
N LYS A 4 31.90 -28.51 5.24
CA LYS A 4 30.84 -27.91 6.02
C LYS A 4 30.49 -26.54 5.39
N THR A 5 29.51 -26.49 4.56
CA THR A 5 28.82 -25.23 4.24
C THR A 5 28.12 -24.73 5.52
N ARG A 6 28.76 -23.83 6.22
CA ARG A 6 28.11 -22.98 7.23
C ARG A 6 27.16 -22.05 6.53
N GLY A 7 25.89 -22.40 6.49
CA GLY A 7 24.83 -21.48 6.13
C GLY A 7 24.79 -20.33 7.15
N ILE A 8 25.06 -19.13 6.67
CA ILE A 8 24.88 -17.90 7.43
C ILE A 8 23.37 -17.69 7.56
N LYS A 9 22.83 -18.00 8.75
CA LYS A 9 21.46 -17.62 9.09
C LYS A 9 21.46 -16.12 9.38
N PHE A 10 21.05 -15.32 8.43
CA PHE A 10 20.71 -13.91 8.65
C PHE A 10 19.31 -13.82 9.27
N THR A 11 19.23 -13.34 10.47
CA THR A 11 18.02 -13.00 11.23
C THR A 11 17.47 -11.67 10.73
N ALA A 12 16.31 -11.66 10.18
CA ALA A 12 15.93 -10.66 9.18
C ALA A 12 14.96 -9.55 9.61
N LEU A 13 14.22 -9.64 10.72
CA LEU A 13 13.43 -8.49 11.18
C LEU A 13 14.32 -7.41 11.78
N PHE A 14 15.46 -7.83 12.26
CA PHE A 14 16.49 -6.96 12.77
C PHE A 14 17.57 -6.61 11.76
N LEU A 15 17.41 -6.98 10.51
CA LEU A 15 18.05 -6.19 9.50
C LEU A 15 17.57 -4.72 9.60
N ALA A 16 16.31 -4.42 9.82
CA ALA A 16 15.87 -3.06 10.11
C ALA A 16 16.51 -2.50 11.41
N PHE A 17 16.61 -3.28 12.46
CA PHE A 17 17.18 -2.87 13.73
C PHE A 17 18.72 -2.99 13.79
N ALA A 18 19.33 -4.09 13.36
CA ALA A 18 20.78 -4.27 13.35
C ALA A 18 21.50 -3.33 12.38
N VAL A 19 20.79 -2.94 11.34
CA VAL A 19 21.21 -2.01 10.32
C VAL A 19 21.36 -0.58 10.85
N LEU A 20 20.52 -0.19 11.82
CA LEU A 20 20.58 1.15 12.43
C LEU A 20 21.85 1.34 13.27
N VAL A 21 22.36 0.31 13.91
CA VAL A 21 23.48 0.41 14.87
C VAL A 21 24.85 0.43 14.20
N ALA A 22 24.96 -0.09 12.99
CA ALA A 22 26.21 -0.09 12.23
C ALA A 22 26.57 1.26 11.58
N LEU A 23 25.75 2.32 11.81
CA LEU A 23 25.97 3.65 11.24
C LEU A 23 26.26 4.71 12.30
N LEU A 24 27.44 4.64 12.92
CA LEU A 24 28.20 5.85 13.22
C LEU A 24 29.11 6.12 12.00
N PRO A 25 29.40 7.38 11.66
CA PRO A 25 29.74 7.76 10.29
C PRO A 25 31.12 7.27 9.91
N THR A 26 31.17 6.31 9.01
CA THR A 26 32.32 6.21 8.08
C THR A 26 31.82 6.81 6.77
N THR A 27 32.49 7.81 6.30
CA THR A 27 32.27 8.56 5.05
C THR A 27 32.37 7.65 3.83
N ALA A 28 31.30 6.92 3.56
CA ALA A 28 30.96 6.38 2.26
C ALA A 28 29.58 6.92 1.91
N LEU A 29 29.40 7.43 0.71
CA LEU A 29 28.11 7.83 0.17
C LEU A 29 27.13 6.67 0.41
N ALA A 30 26.34 6.74 1.47
CA ALA A 30 25.26 5.80 1.70
C ALA A 30 24.24 6.05 0.60
N ASP A 31 23.91 5.02 -0.19
CA ASP A 31 22.75 5.06 -1.06
C ASP A 31 21.56 5.52 -0.22
N SER A 32 20.86 6.56 -0.68
CA SER A 32 19.70 7.09 0.02
C SER A 32 18.68 5.97 0.20
N GLU A 33 18.10 5.84 1.41
CA GLU A 33 17.00 4.90 1.64
C GLU A 33 15.86 5.19 0.65
N TRP A 34 15.14 4.14 0.25
CA TRP A 34 13.93 4.30 -0.56
C TRP A 34 12.94 5.24 0.14
N GLN A 35 12.36 6.16 -0.61
CA GLN A 35 11.46 7.19 -0.10
C GLN A 35 10.16 7.21 -0.89
N ILE A 36 9.08 7.64 -0.24
CA ILE A 36 7.80 7.91 -0.90
C ILE A 36 7.96 9.15 -1.78
N ALA A 37 7.66 9.02 -3.06
CA ALA A 37 7.59 10.12 -4.02
C ALA A 37 6.16 10.69 -4.12
N SER A 38 6.01 11.82 -4.77
CA SER A 38 4.69 12.47 -4.95
C SER A 38 3.71 11.68 -5.83
N ASP A 39 4.23 10.76 -6.64
CA ASP A 39 3.52 9.88 -7.56
C ASP A 39 3.44 8.43 -7.07
N THR A 40 3.88 8.14 -5.84
CA THR A 40 3.82 6.80 -5.26
C THR A 40 2.37 6.33 -5.11
N GLU A 41 2.10 5.15 -5.61
CA GLU A 41 0.86 4.40 -5.42
C GLU A 41 1.14 3.02 -4.81
N ILE A 42 0.10 2.39 -4.28
CA ILE A 42 0.12 0.97 -3.92
C ILE A 42 -0.42 0.19 -5.11
N TYR A 43 0.38 -0.72 -5.65
CA TYR A 43 -0.01 -1.57 -6.77
C TYR A 43 -0.14 -3.02 -6.32
N TRP A 44 -1.35 -3.55 -6.39
CA TRP A 44 -1.63 -4.94 -6.09
C TRP A 44 -1.50 -5.81 -7.34
N VAL A 45 -0.66 -6.84 -7.29
CA VAL A 45 -0.56 -7.83 -8.35
C VAL A 45 -1.50 -8.98 -8.02
N GLU A 46 -2.57 -9.15 -8.82
CA GLU A 46 -3.50 -10.27 -8.66
C GLU A 46 -2.90 -11.58 -9.11
N THR A 47 -3.09 -12.61 -8.30
CA THR A 47 -2.77 -14.00 -8.62
C THR A 47 -4.04 -14.84 -8.62
N ALA A 48 -3.94 -16.11 -9.04
CA ALA A 48 -5.09 -17.02 -9.00
C ALA A 48 -5.63 -17.20 -7.57
N ASP A 49 -4.75 -17.17 -6.58
CA ASP A 49 -5.06 -17.42 -5.17
C ASP A 49 -5.35 -16.13 -4.39
N ALA A 50 -4.98 -14.97 -4.93
CA ALA A 50 -5.09 -13.68 -4.26
C ALA A 50 -5.69 -12.62 -5.19
N ASN A 51 -7.02 -12.51 -5.15
CA ASN A 51 -7.83 -11.61 -5.96
C ASN A 51 -8.46 -10.52 -5.08
N ILE A 52 -8.50 -9.27 -5.57
CA ILE A 52 -9.07 -8.12 -4.88
C ILE A 52 -10.60 -8.22 -4.61
N SER A 53 -11.28 -9.18 -5.21
CA SER A 53 -12.65 -9.52 -4.85
C SER A 53 -12.77 -10.11 -3.43
N ASN A 54 -11.66 -10.62 -2.86
CA ASN A 54 -11.58 -10.99 -1.47
C ASN A 54 -11.63 -9.72 -0.59
N ALA A 55 -12.72 -9.57 0.16
CA ALA A 55 -12.97 -8.38 0.98
C ALA A 55 -11.91 -8.17 2.08
N ASP A 56 -11.37 -9.25 2.65
CA ASP A 56 -10.36 -9.18 3.70
C ASP A 56 -9.03 -8.67 3.14
N LEU A 57 -8.58 -9.19 2.00
CA LEU A 57 -7.37 -8.69 1.32
C LEU A 57 -7.51 -7.23 0.90
N LYS A 58 -8.66 -6.88 0.34
CA LYS A 58 -8.94 -5.49 0.00
C LYS A 58 -8.87 -4.57 1.22
N ALA A 59 -9.48 -4.97 2.33
CA ALA A 59 -9.45 -4.20 3.57
C ALA A 59 -8.03 -4.08 4.13
N GLN A 60 -7.21 -5.13 4.06
CA GLN A 60 -5.81 -5.13 4.47
C GLN A 60 -4.98 -4.11 3.66
N ILE A 61 -5.12 -4.10 2.34
CA ILE A 61 -4.38 -3.16 1.47
C ILE A 61 -4.84 -1.72 1.73
N GLN A 62 -6.14 -1.52 1.93
CA GLN A 62 -6.69 -0.21 2.29
C GLN A 62 -6.16 0.27 3.65
N LEU A 63 -6.10 -0.64 4.65
CA LEU A 63 -5.56 -0.36 5.98
C LEU A 63 -4.11 0.14 5.89
N PHE A 64 -3.26 -0.51 5.12
CA PHE A 64 -1.87 -0.09 4.91
C PHE A 64 -1.77 1.36 4.42
N SER A 65 -2.56 1.73 3.42
CA SER A 65 -2.59 3.13 2.94
C SER A 65 -3.11 4.12 4.00
N GLN A 66 -4.13 3.72 4.76
CA GLN A 66 -4.70 4.55 5.82
C GLN A 66 -3.72 4.77 6.98
N GLU A 67 -2.99 3.75 7.39
CA GLU A 67 -2.01 3.82 8.46
C GLU A 67 -0.81 4.69 8.06
N MET A 68 -0.34 4.62 6.82
CA MET A 68 0.72 5.50 6.31
C MET A 68 0.33 6.99 6.44
N GLN A 69 -0.89 7.36 6.07
CA GLN A 69 -1.37 8.73 6.28
C GLN A 69 -1.54 9.06 7.77
N ALA A 70 -2.15 8.18 8.54
CA ALA A 70 -2.38 8.40 9.98
C ALA A 70 -1.07 8.56 10.76
N LYS A 71 0.02 7.94 10.31
CA LYS A 71 1.38 8.09 10.87
C LYS A 71 2.15 9.28 10.30
N GLY A 72 1.56 10.05 9.39
CA GLY A 72 2.18 11.23 8.78
C GLY A 72 3.28 10.90 7.76
N LEU A 73 3.35 9.67 7.28
CA LEU A 73 4.27 9.26 6.22
C LEU A 73 3.84 9.84 4.87
N THR A 74 2.55 10.08 4.70
CA THR A 74 1.95 10.73 3.54
C THR A 74 0.95 11.81 3.97
N THR A 75 0.67 12.79 3.11
CA THR A 75 -0.31 13.85 3.38
C THR A 75 -1.75 13.39 3.13
N THR A 76 -1.93 12.40 2.26
CA THR A 76 -3.20 11.76 1.92
C THR A 76 -3.01 10.25 1.89
N THR A 77 -4.10 9.47 1.87
CA THR A 77 -4.00 8.04 1.56
C THR A 77 -3.36 7.85 0.19
N LEU A 78 -2.45 6.90 0.07
CA LEU A 78 -1.88 6.52 -1.23
C LEU A 78 -2.99 5.92 -2.11
N PRO A 79 -3.05 6.26 -3.39
CA PRO A 79 -3.93 5.60 -4.34
C PRO A 79 -3.63 4.09 -4.40
N ILE A 80 -4.66 3.28 -4.65
CA ILE A 80 -4.50 1.83 -4.80
C ILE A 80 -5.01 1.41 -6.17
N SER A 81 -4.15 0.75 -6.92
CA SER A 81 -4.52 0.12 -8.18
C SER A 81 -4.11 -1.35 -8.23
N TYR A 82 -4.72 -2.12 -9.12
CA TYR A 82 -4.45 -3.55 -9.23
C TYR A 82 -4.52 -4.04 -10.68
N GLY A 83 -3.87 -5.17 -10.96
CA GLY A 83 -3.91 -5.87 -12.25
C GLY A 83 -3.22 -7.22 -12.17
N THR A 84 -3.36 -8.03 -13.23
CA THR A 84 -2.80 -9.39 -13.32
C THR A 84 -1.32 -9.42 -13.70
N GLN A 85 -0.75 -8.28 -14.08
CA GLN A 85 0.67 -8.10 -14.40
C GLN A 85 1.22 -6.96 -13.55
N ASN A 86 2.52 -6.98 -13.24
CA ASN A 86 3.17 -5.86 -12.58
C ASN A 86 3.37 -4.70 -13.56
N LEU A 87 2.42 -3.79 -13.61
CA LEU A 87 2.46 -2.54 -14.38
C LEU A 87 2.73 -1.32 -13.50
N ALA A 88 3.18 -1.53 -12.25
CA ALA A 88 3.48 -0.48 -11.31
C ALA A 88 4.53 0.52 -11.83
N GLY A 89 4.40 1.78 -11.44
CA GLY A 89 5.33 2.87 -11.71
C GLY A 89 6.69 2.66 -11.02
N GLU A 90 7.65 3.51 -11.31
CA GLU A 90 9.00 3.41 -10.76
C GLU A 90 9.04 3.61 -9.24
N HIS A 91 8.17 4.46 -8.70
CA HIS A 91 8.14 4.78 -7.27
C HIS A 91 7.05 4.04 -6.49
N ASP A 92 6.37 3.09 -7.12
CA ASP A 92 5.23 2.40 -6.50
C ASP A 92 5.65 1.36 -5.46
N ILE A 93 4.74 1.13 -4.51
CA ILE A 93 4.81 0.00 -3.57
C ILE A 93 4.02 -1.16 -4.18
N VAL A 94 4.72 -2.20 -4.60
CA VAL A 94 4.13 -3.39 -5.22
C VAL A 94 3.84 -4.44 -4.16
N LEU A 95 2.61 -4.90 -4.07
CA LEU A 95 2.19 -5.98 -3.18
C LEU A 95 1.91 -7.24 -4.00
N LEU A 96 2.54 -8.36 -3.62
CA LEU A 96 2.37 -9.66 -4.27
C LEU A 96 2.14 -10.75 -3.22
N LEU A 97 0.98 -11.37 -3.27
CA LEU A 97 0.65 -12.58 -2.50
C LEU A 97 0.57 -13.77 -3.44
N ASP A 98 1.47 -14.75 -3.26
CA ASP A 98 1.54 -15.93 -4.12
C ASP A 98 2.09 -17.11 -3.31
N ALA A 99 1.25 -18.10 -3.06
CA ALA A 99 1.59 -19.30 -2.31
C ALA A 99 2.76 -20.09 -2.94
N SER A 100 2.99 -19.97 -4.26
CA SER A 100 4.07 -20.64 -4.97
C SER A 100 5.47 -20.11 -4.64
N LEU A 101 5.58 -18.94 -3.99
CA LEU A 101 6.87 -18.37 -3.57
C LEU A 101 7.57 -19.24 -2.52
N GLY A 102 6.83 -20.08 -1.77
CA GLY A 102 7.40 -20.96 -0.76
C GLY A 102 8.01 -20.23 0.43
N ILE A 103 7.62 -18.99 0.67
CA ILE A 103 7.99 -18.23 1.87
C ILE A 103 7.24 -18.85 3.06
N ALA A 104 7.91 -18.98 4.20
CA ALA A 104 7.31 -19.57 5.38
C ALA A 104 6.12 -18.74 5.88
N GLU A 105 5.22 -19.38 6.65
CA GLU A 105 4.08 -18.74 7.30
C GLU A 105 4.48 -17.46 8.03
N GLU A 106 3.67 -16.41 7.91
CA GLU A 106 3.94 -15.03 8.37
C GLU A 106 5.23 -14.41 7.79
N GLY A 107 5.91 -15.09 6.89
CA GLY A 107 7.12 -14.59 6.26
C GLY A 107 6.86 -13.68 5.08
N TYR A 108 7.79 -12.77 4.83
CA TYR A 108 7.76 -11.86 3.69
C TYR A 108 9.16 -11.62 3.12
N GLN A 109 9.21 -11.10 1.91
CA GLN A 109 10.43 -10.64 1.28
C GLN A 109 10.25 -9.20 0.79
N ILE A 110 11.23 -8.35 1.09
CA ILE A 110 11.32 -7.00 0.53
C ILE A 110 12.30 -7.02 -0.63
N SER A 111 11.97 -6.36 -1.73
CA SER A 111 12.91 -6.11 -2.82
C SER A 111 12.70 -4.73 -3.43
N ILE A 112 13.81 -4.07 -3.81
CA ILE A 112 13.80 -2.77 -4.48
C ILE A 112 14.40 -2.98 -5.86
N ASN A 113 13.59 -2.78 -6.90
CA ASN A 113 13.97 -3.00 -8.29
C ASN A 113 13.58 -1.81 -9.16
N GLY A 114 14.56 -1.11 -9.69
CA GLY A 114 14.32 0.05 -10.55
C GLY A 114 13.42 1.11 -9.90
N GLY A 115 13.63 1.36 -8.59
CA GLY A 115 12.85 2.31 -7.80
C GLY A 115 11.57 1.75 -7.16
N GLN A 116 11.01 0.66 -7.67
CA GLN A 116 9.84 -0.01 -7.06
C GLN A 116 10.21 -0.70 -5.75
N LEU A 117 9.38 -0.48 -4.72
CA LEU A 117 9.45 -1.24 -3.46
C LEU A 117 8.45 -2.40 -3.52
N CYS A 118 8.94 -3.63 -3.54
CA CYS A 118 8.10 -4.81 -3.62
C CYS A 118 8.03 -5.55 -2.28
N VAL A 119 6.82 -5.82 -1.81
CA VAL A 119 6.51 -6.69 -0.66
C VAL A 119 5.89 -7.98 -1.19
N LYS A 120 6.53 -9.13 -0.91
CA LYS A 120 6.08 -10.44 -1.39
C LYS A 120 5.88 -11.38 -0.21
N ALA A 121 4.82 -12.17 -0.24
CA ALA A 121 4.52 -13.17 0.77
C ALA A 121 3.81 -14.38 0.16
N SER A 122 3.83 -15.51 0.89
CA SER A 122 3.08 -16.72 0.50
C SER A 122 1.70 -16.80 1.15
N ASP A 123 1.45 -16.01 2.20
CA ASP A 123 0.18 -15.92 2.92
C ASP A 123 -0.16 -14.47 3.27
N ALA A 124 -1.42 -14.23 3.65
CA ALA A 124 -1.92 -12.90 3.97
C ALA A 124 -1.26 -12.28 5.21
N ASP A 125 -0.91 -13.11 6.19
CA ASP A 125 -0.24 -12.66 7.42
C ASP A 125 1.17 -12.16 7.10
N GLY A 126 1.91 -12.90 6.27
CA GLY A 126 3.22 -12.49 5.79
C GLY A 126 3.18 -11.17 5.00
N LEU A 127 2.18 -10.99 4.14
CA LEU A 127 2.01 -9.72 3.43
C LEU A 127 1.70 -8.58 4.40
N PHE A 128 0.85 -8.83 5.40
CA PHE A 128 0.52 -7.85 6.44
C PHE A 128 1.78 -7.40 7.21
N TYR A 129 2.59 -8.35 7.67
CA TYR A 129 3.83 -8.03 8.37
C TYR A 129 4.88 -7.37 7.46
N GLY A 130 4.90 -7.70 6.17
CA GLY A 130 5.73 -7.01 5.20
C GLY A 130 5.33 -5.54 5.02
N CYS A 131 4.04 -5.24 4.94
CA CYS A 131 3.52 -3.86 4.93
C CYS A 131 3.87 -3.14 6.24
N ARG A 132 3.69 -3.79 7.38
CA ARG A 132 4.06 -3.27 8.70
C ARG A 132 5.55 -2.93 8.81
N PHE A 133 6.40 -3.80 8.26
CA PHE A 133 7.82 -3.53 8.17
C PHE A 133 8.13 -2.26 7.35
N VAL A 134 7.47 -2.09 6.20
CA VAL A 134 7.64 -0.89 5.35
C VAL A 134 7.27 0.38 6.12
N GLU A 135 6.13 0.40 6.81
CA GLU A 135 5.71 1.54 7.63
C GLU A 135 6.74 1.89 8.71
N GLN A 136 7.19 0.89 9.47
CA GLN A 136 8.14 1.09 10.55
C GLN A 136 9.52 1.51 10.04
N ALA A 137 9.97 0.98 8.91
CA ALA A 137 11.22 1.37 8.27
C ALA A 137 11.16 2.83 7.76
N LEU A 138 10.05 3.25 7.18
CA LEU A 138 9.83 4.65 6.78
C LEU A 138 9.80 5.60 7.99
N LEU A 139 9.13 5.22 9.08
CA LEU A 139 9.10 6.01 10.32
C LEU A 139 10.48 6.18 10.95
N THR A 140 11.33 5.17 10.84
CA THR A 140 12.68 5.19 11.38
C THR A 140 13.71 5.75 10.41
N GLY A 141 13.35 5.92 9.13
CA GLY A 141 14.24 6.41 8.06
C GLY A 141 15.35 5.43 7.70
N THR A 142 15.13 4.12 7.90
CA THR A 142 16.20 3.13 7.71
C THR A 142 15.65 1.72 7.55
N GLY A 143 16.44 0.87 6.90
CA GLY A 143 16.22 -0.56 6.87
C GLY A 143 15.73 -1.10 5.53
N LEU A 144 15.06 -0.32 4.70
CA LEU A 144 14.48 -0.79 3.42
C LEU A 144 15.56 -1.28 2.46
N ASN A 145 16.59 -0.48 2.22
CA ASN A 145 17.67 -0.85 1.30
C ASN A 145 18.45 -2.09 1.77
N LYS A 146 18.61 -2.25 3.07
CA LYS A 146 19.28 -3.42 3.64
C LYS A 146 18.41 -4.68 3.68
N ALA A 147 17.08 -4.52 3.73
CA ALA A 147 16.13 -5.63 3.59
C ALA A 147 16.01 -6.10 2.14
N ASN A 148 16.59 -5.39 1.17
CA ASN A 148 16.50 -5.73 -0.23
C ASN A 148 17.02 -7.15 -0.53
N GLY A 149 16.14 -8.01 -1.05
CA GLY A 149 16.41 -9.41 -1.34
C GLY A 149 16.37 -10.35 -0.13
N VAL A 150 16.05 -9.85 1.06
CA VAL A 150 16.02 -10.65 2.30
C VAL A 150 14.63 -11.16 2.57
N THR A 151 14.54 -12.47 2.89
CA THR A 151 13.31 -13.09 3.38
C THR A 151 13.28 -13.09 4.90
N VAL A 152 12.22 -12.60 5.48
CA VAL A 152 11.99 -12.40 6.90
C VAL A 152 10.85 -13.30 7.37
N LYS A 153 10.96 -13.86 8.56
CA LYS A 153 9.91 -14.63 9.22
C LYS A 153 10.10 -14.58 10.74
N PRO A 154 9.05 -14.75 11.55
CA PRO A 154 9.20 -14.87 12.99
C PRO A 154 9.90 -16.17 13.41
N ASP A 155 10.62 -16.13 14.55
CA ASP A 155 11.20 -17.32 15.17
C ASP A 155 10.13 -18.19 15.85
N TYR A 156 9.05 -17.57 16.32
CA TYR A 156 7.95 -18.23 17.00
C TYR A 156 6.60 -17.90 16.36
N PRO A 157 5.77 -18.92 16.08
CA PRO A 157 4.49 -18.72 15.39
C PRO A 157 3.44 -18.00 16.25
N GLU A 158 3.56 -17.99 17.57
CA GLU A 158 2.63 -17.25 18.41
C GLU A 158 3.33 -16.26 19.33
N ARG A 159 2.83 -15.05 19.31
CA ARG A 159 3.31 -13.88 20.03
C ARG A 159 2.08 -13.19 20.61
N ALA A 160 1.70 -13.58 21.83
CA ALA A 160 0.40 -13.27 22.37
C ALA A 160 0.43 -12.20 23.46
N PHE A 161 -0.70 -11.52 23.58
CA PHE A 161 -1.06 -10.70 24.73
C PHE A 161 -2.18 -11.37 25.52
N PHE A 162 -2.02 -11.52 26.84
CA PHE A 162 -3.02 -12.10 27.72
C PHE A 162 -3.63 -11.01 28.59
N LEU A 163 -4.96 -10.85 28.52
CA LEU A 163 -5.69 -9.81 29.23
C LEU A 163 -6.68 -10.41 30.24
N ASP A 164 -6.43 -10.19 31.52
CA ASP A 164 -7.37 -10.51 32.59
C ASP A 164 -8.54 -9.52 32.60
N CYS A 165 -9.59 -9.87 31.88
CA CYS A 165 -10.87 -9.15 31.90
C CYS A 165 -11.75 -9.63 33.07
N GLY A 166 -11.52 -10.82 33.63
CA GLY A 166 -12.35 -11.41 34.70
C GLY A 166 -12.33 -10.55 35.95
N ARG A 167 -11.14 -10.17 36.44
CA ARG A 167 -10.98 -9.32 37.63
C ARG A 167 -11.29 -7.85 37.35
N LYS A 168 -10.97 -7.34 36.18
CA LYS A 168 -11.18 -5.94 35.81
C LYS A 168 -11.89 -5.80 34.47
N TYR A 169 -12.94 -4.97 34.41
CA TYR A 169 -13.59 -4.67 33.15
C TYR A 169 -12.74 -3.72 32.30
N TYR A 170 -12.58 -4.09 31.05
CA TYR A 170 -12.08 -3.23 29.99
C TYR A 170 -13.17 -3.02 28.93
N SER A 171 -13.33 -1.80 28.47
CA SER A 171 -14.35 -1.52 27.44
C SER A 171 -13.98 -2.16 26.09
N PRO A 172 -14.97 -2.49 25.25
CA PRO A 172 -14.72 -2.98 23.89
C PRO A 172 -13.76 -2.09 23.10
N ASP A 173 -13.90 -0.76 23.21
CA ASP A 173 -13.01 0.18 22.52
C ASP A 173 -11.56 0.11 23.01
N TRP A 174 -11.37 -0.06 24.32
CA TRP A 174 -10.03 -0.23 24.87
C TRP A 174 -9.39 -1.54 24.37
N ILE A 175 -10.15 -2.63 24.27
CA ILE A 175 -9.66 -3.91 23.73
C ILE A 175 -9.33 -3.78 22.25
N LYS A 176 -10.19 -3.14 21.46
CA LYS A 176 -9.93 -2.87 20.03
C LYS A 176 -8.66 -2.03 19.86
N ASP A 177 -8.43 -1.05 20.74
CA ASP A 177 -7.22 -0.23 20.73
C ASP A 177 -5.98 -1.04 21.11
N MET A 178 -6.06 -1.93 22.08
CA MET A 178 -4.97 -2.86 22.40
C MET A 178 -4.69 -3.85 21.27
N ILE A 179 -5.69 -4.32 20.56
CA ILE A 179 -5.51 -5.16 19.37
C ILE A 179 -4.65 -4.44 18.32
N ARG A 180 -4.87 -3.13 18.10
CA ARG A 180 -4.01 -2.34 17.22
C ARG A 180 -2.57 -2.26 17.73
N GLU A 181 -2.38 -2.00 19.02
CA GLU A 181 -1.04 -1.90 19.65
C GLU A 181 -0.26 -3.21 19.60
N ILE A 182 -0.90 -4.36 19.88
CA ILE A 182 -0.22 -5.66 19.83
C ILE A 182 0.13 -6.02 18.39
N SER A 183 -0.77 -5.79 17.44
CA SER A 183 -0.49 -5.94 16.01
C SER A 183 0.67 -5.04 15.56
N TRP A 184 0.66 -3.76 15.98
CA TRP A 184 1.73 -2.80 15.72
C TRP A 184 3.08 -3.23 16.31
N SER A 185 3.04 -4.07 17.34
CA SER A 185 4.20 -4.68 17.99
C SER A 185 4.57 -6.07 17.44
N ASN A 186 4.06 -6.44 16.25
CA ASN A 186 4.27 -7.73 15.58
C ASN A 186 3.79 -8.94 16.42
N MET A 187 2.79 -8.74 17.25
CA MET A 187 2.10 -9.83 17.98
C MET A 187 0.83 -10.20 17.22
N ASN A 188 0.45 -11.50 17.28
CA ASN A 188 -0.59 -12.09 16.45
C ASN A 188 -1.72 -12.79 17.22
N ALA A 189 -1.74 -12.69 18.55
CA ALA A 189 -2.83 -13.29 19.34
C ALA A 189 -3.16 -12.46 20.58
N ILE A 190 -4.43 -12.50 20.99
CA ILE A 190 -4.91 -11.95 22.25
C ILE A 190 -5.74 -12.99 22.99
N TYR A 191 -5.34 -13.29 24.25
CA TYR A 191 -6.20 -14.02 25.16
C TYR A 191 -7.18 -13.08 25.81
N ILE A 192 -8.45 -13.41 25.75
CA ILE A 192 -9.51 -12.76 26.49
C ILE A 192 -9.87 -13.67 27.65
N HIS A 193 -9.26 -13.39 28.80
CA HIS A 193 -9.52 -14.12 30.03
C HIS A 193 -10.69 -13.46 30.75
N PHE A 194 -11.89 -13.97 30.51
CA PHE A 194 -13.15 -13.32 30.91
C PHE A 194 -13.77 -13.86 32.18
N SER A 195 -13.18 -14.86 32.80
CA SER A 195 -13.66 -15.47 34.04
C SER A 195 -12.57 -15.57 35.08
N GLU A 196 -12.87 -15.15 36.29
CA GLU A 196 -11.97 -15.19 37.45
C GLU A 196 -12.73 -15.15 38.75
N GLU A 197 -12.02 -15.19 39.89
CA GLU A 197 -12.64 -15.17 41.22
C GLU A 197 -13.47 -13.90 41.46
N MET A 198 -13.18 -12.80 40.83
CA MET A 198 -13.89 -11.51 41.05
C MET A 198 -14.92 -11.18 40.00
N GLY A 199 -15.02 -11.94 38.92
CA GLY A 199 -16.00 -11.64 37.89
C GLY A 199 -16.04 -12.60 36.73
N PHE A 200 -17.10 -12.47 35.97
CA PHE A 200 -17.34 -13.13 34.70
C PHE A 200 -17.75 -12.09 33.70
N ARG A 201 -16.84 -11.65 32.83
CA ARG A 201 -16.98 -10.41 32.07
C ARG A 201 -17.44 -10.59 30.63
N LEU A 202 -17.96 -11.77 30.28
CA LEU A 202 -18.57 -12.00 28.98
C LEU A 202 -20.01 -12.47 29.14
N GLU A 203 -20.93 -11.91 28.37
CA GLU A 203 -22.34 -12.29 28.39
C GLU A 203 -22.52 -13.79 28.19
N SER A 204 -23.33 -14.43 29.05
CA SER A 204 -23.78 -15.80 28.83
C SER A 204 -25.26 -15.79 28.43
N LYS A 205 -25.60 -16.41 27.32
CA LYS A 205 -27.00 -16.64 26.92
C LYS A 205 -27.61 -17.81 27.66
N THR A 206 -26.79 -18.78 28.06
CA THR A 206 -27.22 -19.94 28.85
C THR A 206 -27.52 -19.53 30.30
N TYR A 207 -26.72 -18.62 30.87
CA TYR A 207 -26.86 -18.15 32.23
C TYR A 207 -26.86 -16.60 32.29
N PRO A 208 -27.96 -15.91 31.87
CA PRO A 208 -27.97 -14.43 31.71
C PRO A 208 -27.69 -13.65 33.00
N TRP A 209 -27.83 -14.30 34.17
CA TRP A 209 -27.54 -13.74 35.48
C TRP A 209 -26.05 -13.76 35.85
N LEU A 210 -25.19 -14.46 35.05
CA LEU A 210 -23.80 -14.73 35.42
C LEU A 210 -22.89 -13.53 35.19
N ALA A 211 -23.07 -12.79 34.09
CA ALA A 211 -22.15 -11.74 33.69
C ALA A 211 -22.07 -10.55 34.66
N GLY A 212 -20.86 -10.09 34.95
CA GLY A 212 -20.57 -9.00 35.88
C GLY A 212 -19.33 -9.27 36.75
N GLY A 213 -19.24 -8.57 37.88
CA GLY A 213 -18.13 -8.74 38.82
C GLY A 213 -18.51 -8.39 40.25
N ASP A 214 -17.68 -8.81 41.18
CA ASP A 214 -17.80 -8.54 42.63
C ASP A 214 -16.40 -8.42 43.24
N ASN A 215 -15.91 -7.19 43.35
CA ASN A 215 -14.59 -6.92 43.92
C ASN A 215 -14.46 -7.19 45.43
N THR A 216 -15.55 -7.61 46.08
CA THR A 216 -15.48 -8.08 47.48
C THR A 216 -14.94 -9.50 47.60
N LEU A 217 -14.79 -10.21 46.47
CA LEU A 217 -14.27 -11.58 46.39
C LEU A 217 -12.76 -11.66 46.22
N CYS A 218 -12.02 -10.52 46.34
CA CYS A 218 -10.59 -10.51 46.08
C CYS A 218 -9.77 -11.40 47.00
N ILE A 219 -8.71 -11.96 46.44
CA ILE A 219 -7.68 -12.72 47.09
C ILE A 219 -6.89 -11.80 48.05
N GLY A 220 -6.60 -12.28 49.26
CA GLY A 220 -5.73 -11.64 50.23
C GLY A 220 -6.37 -10.59 51.14
N GLY A 221 -7.70 -10.50 51.19
CA GLY A 221 -8.45 -9.74 52.20
C GLY A 221 -8.26 -8.22 52.23
N ALA A 222 -7.56 -7.68 51.26
CA ALA A 222 -7.53 -6.25 51.06
C ALA A 222 -8.80 -5.83 50.29
N SER A 223 -9.64 -5.04 50.92
CA SER A 223 -10.77 -4.38 50.22
C SER A 223 -10.21 -3.43 49.18
N TYR A 224 -10.22 -3.83 47.92
CA TYR A 224 -9.84 -2.93 46.82
C TYR A 224 -10.98 -1.96 46.42
N GLY A 225 -11.98 -1.78 47.27
CA GLY A 225 -13.15 -0.97 47.02
C GLY A 225 -14.11 -1.63 46.05
N VAL A 226 -15.37 -1.15 46.06
CA VAL A 226 -16.33 -1.52 45.01
C VAL A 226 -15.90 -0.81 43.72
N ALA A 227 -15.40 -1.56 42.77
CA ALA A 227 -15.08 -0.95 41.48
C ALA A 227 -16.37 -0.42 40.82
N ALA A 228 -16.27 0.76 40.24
CA ALA A 228 -17.39 1.40 39.52
C ALA A 228 -17.88 0.56 38.32
N ASP A 229 -17.15 -0.51 37.97
CA ASP A 229 -17.38 -1.40 36.85
C ASP A 229 -17.96 -2.77 37.24
N ASN A 230 -18.32 -3.00 38.50
CA ASN A 230 -18.79 -4.31 38.97
C ASN A 230 -19.95 -4.89 38.14
N GLY A 231 -20.91 -4.07 37.72
CA GLY A 231 -22.02 -4.52 36.87
C GLY A 231 -21.71 -4.60 35.38
N LYS A 232 -20.50 -4.22 34.93
CA LYS A 232 -20.15 -4.18 33.52
C LYS A 232 -19.62 -5.52 33.01
N TYR A 233 -19.94 -5.82 31.79
CA TYR A 233 -19.44 -6.98 31.05
C TYR A 233 -19.45 -6.66 29.55
N ILE A 234 -18.85 -7.51 28.76
CA ILE A 234 -18.83 -7.45 27.29
C ILE A 234 -20.00 -8.30 26.79
N THR A 235 -20.84 -7.75 25.94
CA THR A 235 -21.89 -8.52 25.26
C THR A 235 -21.28 -9.39 24.18
N GLN A 236 -22.01 -10.45 23.75
CA GLN A 236 -21.56 -11.25 22.61
C GLN A 236 -21.52 -10.43 21.32
N ASP A 237 -22.38 -9.42 21.15
CA ASP A 237 -22.33 -8.55 19.99
C ASP A 237 -21.10 -7.64 19.99
N GLU A 238 -20.76 -7.05 21.13
CA GLU A 238 -19.52 -6.29 21.28
C GLU A 238 -18.28 -7.16 21.05
N MET A 239 -18.32 -8.44 21.43
CA MET A 239 -17.24 -9.39 21.16
C MET A 239 -17.13 -9.69 19.65
N ARG A 240 -18.23 -9.74 18.91
CA ARG A 240 -18.20 -9.83 17.43
C ARG A 240 -17.52 -8.63 16.79
N GLU A 241 -17.79 -7.42 17.31
CA GLU A 241 -17.08 -6.23 16.85
C GLU A 241 -15.58 -6.26 17.16
N ILE A 242 -15.21 -6.73 18.36
CA ILE A 242 -13.81 -6.92 18.76
C ILE A 242 -13.15 -7.93 17.81
N ALA A 243 -13.82 -9.05 17.50
CA ALA A 243 -13.31 -10.06 16.59
C ALA A 243 -13.12 -9.55 15.15
N ALA A 244 -14.01 -8.69 14.67
CA ALA A 244 -13.86 -8.08 13.36
C ALA A 244 -12.61 -7.18 13.28
N VAL A 245 -12.33 -6.40 14.34
CA VAL A 245 -11.09 -5.61 14.42
C VAL A 245 -9.87 -6.53 14.51
N ALA A 246 -9.93 -7.57 15.35
CA ALA A 246 -8.83 -8.52 15.51
C ALA A 246 -8.47 -9.19 14.17
N LYS A 247 -9.48 -9.61 13.40
CA LYS A 247 -9.29 -10.19 12.07
C LYS A 247 -8.61 -9.20 11.11
N LEU A 248 -9.04 -7.94 11.08
CA LEU A 248 -8.44 -6.91 10.21
C LEU A 248 -6.96 -6.66 10.54
N TYR A 249 -6.60 -6.75 11.82
CA TYR A 249 -5.25 -6.53 12.32
C TYR A 249 -4.42 -7.81 12.45
N HIS A 250 -4.88 -8.94 11.89
CA HIS A 250 -4.20 -10.23 11.91
C HIS A 250 -3.86 -10.71 13.34
N VAL A 251 -4.82 -10.54 14.27
CA VAL A 251 -4.72 -10.96 15.67
C VAL A 251 -5.79 -12.01 15.95
N GLU A 252 -5.38 -13.23 16.29
CA GLU A 252 -6.32 -14.29 16.69
C GLU A 252 -6.80 -14.08 18.13
N ILE A 253 -8.10 -14.16 18.35
CA ILE A 253 -8.66 -14.20 19.72
C ILE A 253 -8.57 -15.61 20.25
N ILE A 254 -8.01 -15.75 21.46
CA ILE A 254 -7.96 -16.99 22.23
C ILE A 254 -8.87 -16.82 23.45
N PRO A 255 -10.07 -17.42 23.46
CA PRO A 255 -10.91 -17.38 24.66
C PRO A 255 -10.22 -18.13 25.80
N SER A 256 -10.27 -17.55 27.00
CA SER A 256 -9.71 -18.13 28.21
C SER A 256 -10.80 -18.18 29.29
N LEU A 257 -11.24 -19.39 29.60
CA LEU A 257 -12.23 -19.69 30.62
C LEU A 257 -11.60 -20.64 31.60
N ASP A 258 -11.37 -20.18 32.83
CA ASP A 258 -10.73 -20.96 33.84
C ASP A 258 -11.69 -21.88 34.60
N SER A 259 -11.21 -23.14 34.85
CA SER A 259 -11.84 -24.11 35.67
C SER A 259 -10.87 -25.26 36.00
N PRO A 260 -11.10 -26.05 37.06
CA PRO A 260 -12.15 -25.97 38.08
C PRO A 260 -11.85 -24.94 39.16
N GLY A 261 -10.61 -24.35 39.19
CA GLY A 261 -10.19 -23.23 40.03
C GLY A 261 -10.72 -21.89 39.52
N HIS A 262 -10.38 -20.81 40.24
CA HIS A 262 -10.66 -19.42 39.86
C HIS A 262 -12.15 -19.11 39.53
N MET A 263 -13.09 -19.93 39.99
CA MET A 263 -14.52 -19.84 39.70
C MET A 263 -15.35 -19.26 40.84
N ASN A 264 -14.75 -18.61 41.84
CA ASN A 264 -15.45 -18.10 43.01
C ASN A 264 -16.69 -17.26 42.70
N TYR A 265 -16.57 -16.33 41.77
CA TYR A 265 -17.66 -15.48 41.32
C TYR A 265 -18.78 -16.32 40.72
N ALA A 266 -18.46 -17.21 39.81
CA ALA A 266 -19.42 -18.07 39.12
C ALA A 266 -20.13 -19.01 40.10
N VAL A 267 -19.38 -19.64 41.02
CA VAL A 267 -19.94 -20.50 42.11
C VAL A 267 -20.90 -19.69 42.99
N LYS A 268 -20.49 -18.52 43.47
CA LYS A 268 -21.34 -17.65 44.28
C LYS A 268 -22.65 -17.26 43.57
N LYS A 269 -22.57 -16.91 42.32
CA LYS A 269 -23.74 -16.54 41.51
C LYS A 269 -24.65 -17.74 41.26
N TYR A 270 -24.06 -18.92 40.96
CA TYR A 270 -24.81 -20.14 40.73
C TYR A 270 -25.58 -20.55 42.03
N ASN A 271 -24.85 -20.62 43.14
CA ASN A 271 -25.43 -21.00 44.45
C ASN A 271 -26.55 -20.05 44.85
N ALA A 272 -26.38 -18.74 44.63
CA ALA A 272 -27.42 -17.76 44.93
C ALA A 272 -28.66 -17.91 44.05
N ASN A 273 -28.48 -18.29 42.77
CA ASN A 273 -29.59 -18.40 41.80
C ASN A 273 -30.40 -19.72 41.98
N TYR A 274 -29.73 -20.80 42.30
CA TYR A 274 -30.35 -22.13 42.37
C TYR A 274 -30.61 -22.64 43.79
N GLY A 275 -30.04 -22.00 44.82
CA GLY A 275 -30.17 -22.44 46.21
C GLY A 275 -29.40 -23.71 46.53
N THR A 276 -28.43 -24.07 45.69
CA THR A 276 -27.56 -25.25 45.84
C THR A 276 -26.12 -24.79 46.08
N ASP A 277 -25.25 -25.74 46.45
CA ASP A 277 -23.83 -25.45 46.62
C ASP A 277 -22.99 -26.34 45.67
N ILE A 278 -22.35 -25.74 44.70
CA ILE A 278 -21.46 -26.43 43.72
C ILE A 278 -19.98 -26.18 44.02
N GLY A 279 -19.66 -25.50 45.10
CA GLY A 279 -18.29 -25.16 45.48
C GLY A 279 -17.45 -26.33 45.97
N ASN A 280 -16.16 -26.24 45.74
CA ASN A 280 -15.21 -27.25 46.23
C ASN A 280 -14.77 -26.94 47.64
N TYR A 281 -14.95 -27.93 48.54
CA TYR A 281 -14.60 -27.84 49.95
C TYR A 281 -13.72 -29.01 50.38
N TYR A 282 -12.85 -28.81 51.39
CA TYR A 282 -12.13 -29.90 52.03
C TYR A 282 -13.07 -30.69 52.88
N HIS A 283 -13.14 -31.99 52.69
CA HIS A 283 -13.72 -32.93 53.59
C HIS A 283 -12.59 -33.71 54.30
N TYR A 284 -12.18 -33.25 55.49
CA TYR A 284 -11.13 -33.89 56.29
C TYR A 284 -11.66 -34.24 57.63
N ASN A 285 -11.52 -35.52 58.02
CA ASN A 285 -12.01 -36.06 59.29
C ASN A 285 -13.49 -35.74 59.58
N GLY A 286 -14.35 -35.80 58.57
CA GLY A 286 -15.78 -35.56 58.70
C GLY A 286 -16.18 -34.09 58.96
N LYS A 287 -15.25 -33.16 58.82
CA LYS A 287 -15.52 -31.72 58.87
C LYS A 287 -15.32 -31.11 57.47
N THR A 288 -16.31 -30.36 57.05
CA THR A 288 -16.18 -29.56 55.84
C THR A 288 -15.35 -28.33 56.16
N ALA A 289 -14.25 -28.16 55.43
CA ALA A 289 -13.43 -26.95 55.49
C ALA A 289 -13.29 -26.40 54.07
N ILE A 290 -13.19 -25.08 53.95
CA ILE A 290 -13.00 -24.43 52.66
C ILE A 290 -11.59 -24.74 52.14
N VAL A 291 -11.47 -25.04 50.84
CA VAL A 291 -10.20 -25.18 50.13
C VAL A 291 -9.52 -23.81 50.07
N GLN A 292 -8.51 -23.59 50.93
CA GLN A 292 -7.90 -22.28 51.03
C GLN A 292 -6.38 -22.31 51.15
N GLY A 293 -5.82 -21.17 50.61
CA GLY A 293 -4.51 -20.69 50.96
C GLY A 293 -4.40 -20.14 52.38
N SER A 294 -3.21 -19.82 52.83
CA SER A 294 -2.95 -19.16 54.10
C SER A 294 -3.17 -17.67 53.96
N GLY A 295 -4.16 -17.10 54.65
CA GLY A 295 -4.44 -15.68 54.65
C GLY A 295 -5.81 -15.28 55.16
N PRO A 296 -6.20 -13.99 55.07
CA PRO A 296 -7.50 -13.48 55.51
C PRO A 296 -8.71 -14.14 54.85
N GLU A 297 -8.53 -14.76 53.69
CA GLU A 297 -9.49 -15.60 52.97
C GLU A 297 -10.02 -16.74 53.82
N ALA A 298 -9.16 -17.27 54.70
CA ALA A 298 -9.50 -18.33 55.67
C ALA A 298 -10.66 -17.95 56.59
N ALA A 299 -10.97 -16.68 56.72
CA ALA A 299 -12.02 -16.20 57.62
C ALA A 299 -13.42 -16.09 56.97
N GLN A 300 -13.53 -16.24 55.66
CA GLN A 300 -14.83 -16.18 54.97
C GLN A 300 -15.53 -17.55 54.98
N LYS A 301 -16.55 -17.69 55.77
CA LYS A 301 -17.47 -18.82 55.69
C LYS A 301 -18.12 -18.84 54.31
N ASN A 302 -18.02 -19.98 53.62
CA ASN A 302 -18.59 -20.25 52.31
C ASN A 302 -17.79 -19.67 51.10
N TYR A 303 -16.49 -19.45 51.27
CA TYR A 303 -15.63 -19.12 50.15
C TYR A 303 -15.11 -20.43 49.51
N SER A 304 -15.45 -20.65 48.24
CA SER A 304 -14.92 -21.75 47.45
C SER A 304 -14.11 -21.20 46.30
N ARG A 305 -12.88 -21.65 46.11
CA ARG A 305 -12.02 -21.21 45.01
C ARG A 305 -12.45 -21.75 43.63
N GLY A 306 -13.22 -22.84 43.64
CA GLY A 306 -13.66 -23.48 42.43
C GLY A 306 -14.85 -24.40 42.61
N ILE A 307 -15.20 -25.12 41.58
CA ILE A 307 -16.27 -26.09 41.57
C ILE A 307 -15.83 -27.44 42.15
N ASP A 308 -16.77 -28.19 42.75
CA ASP A 308 -16.58 -29.56 43.12
C ASP A 308 -16.76 -30.50 41.91
N ILE A 309 -15.64 -30.96 41.34
CA ILE A 309 -15.65 -31.86 40.20
C ILE A 309 -16.18 -33.26 40.46
N SER A 310 -16.43 -33.62 41.71
CA SER A 310 -17.17 -34.83 42.06
C SER A 310 -18.67 -34.64 42.08
N ASN A 311 -19.14 -33.37 42.03
CA ASN A 311 -20.56 -33.00 41.96
C ASN A 311 -21.01 -32.89 40.48
N THR A 312 -21.99 -33.71 40.10
CA THR A 312 -22.50 -33.76 38.73
C THR A 312 -23.11 -32.42 38.30
N GLU A 313 -23.78 -31.69 39.20
CA GLU A 313 -24.37 -30.38 38.92
C GLU A 313 -23.29 -29.34 38.62
N ALA A 314 -22.21 -29.31 39.44
CA ALA A 314 -21.06 -28.43 39.22
C ALA A 314 -20.36 -28.69 37.90
N VAL A 315 -20.14 -29.95 37.55
CA VAL A 315 -19.52 -30.35 36.28
C VAL A 315 -20.41 -30.01 35.10
N THR A 316 -21.73 -30.17 35.24
CA THR A 316 -22.69 -29.83 34.19
C THR A 316 -22.70 -28.31 33.94
N PHE A 317 -22.69 -27.51 35.02
CA PHE A 317 -22.58 -26.04 34.89
C PHE A 317 -21.34 -25.63 34.12
N ALA A 318 -20.16 -26.13 34.50
CA ALA A 318 -18.92 -25.85 33.82
C ALA A 318 -18.97 -26.29 32.31
N LYS A 319 -19.42 -27.52 32.04
CA LYS A 319 -19.53 -28.04 30.68
C LYS A 319 -20.48 -27.23 29.82
N ASN A 320 -21.57 -26.71 30.35
CA ASN A 320 -22.50 -25.83 29.63
C ASN A 320 -21.84 -24.50 29.26
N LEU A 321 -21.01 -23.92 30.18
CA LEU A 321 -20.23 -22.72 29.86
C LEU A 321 -19.22 -22.97 28.74
N TYR A 322 -18.45 -24.07 28.83
CA TYR A 322 -17.54 -24.43 27.75
C TYR A 322 -18.24 -24.68 26.42
N ALA A 323 -19.40 -25.36 26.45
CA ALA A 323 -20.16 -25.61 25.24
C ALA A 323 -20.65 -24.30 24.58
N GLU A 324 -21.17 -23.37 25.39
CA GLU A 324 -21.61 -22.06 24.91
C GLU A 324 -20.47 -21.29 24.28
N TYR A 325 -19.37 -21.12 25.01
CA TYR A 325 -18.26 -20.27 24.54
C TYR A 325 -17.43 -20.94 23.45
N ALA A 326 -17.26 -22.27 23.49
CA ALA A 326 -16.63 -22.99 22.38
C ALA A 326 -17.42 -22.84 21.08
N SER A 327 -18.76 -22.91 21.15
CA SER A 327 -19.61 -22.64 19.98
C SER A 327 -19.49 -21.19 19.51
N PHE A 328 -19.63 -20.24 20.42
CA PHE A 328 -19.62 -18.82 20.12
C PHE A 328 -18.27 -18.35 19.50
N PHE A 329 -17.16 -18.66 20.13
CA PHE A 329 -15.86 -18.26 19.61
C PHE A 329 -15.47 -19.02 18.33
N LYS A 330 -16.02 -20.23 18.13
CA LYS A 330 -15.85 -20.93 16.86
C LYS A 330 -16.55 -20.22 15.70
N GLU A 331 -17.72 -19.62 15.92
CA GLU A 331 -18.39 -18.76 14.94
C GLU A 331 -17.53 -17.54 14.57
N LEU A 332 -16.73 -17.03 15.53
CA LEU A 332 -15.81 -15.91 15.29
C LEU A 332 -14.51 -16.33 14.58
N GLY A 333 -14.34 -17.61 14.26
CA GLY A 333 -13.17 -18.13 13.56
C GLY A 333 -12.02 -18.55 14.46
N CYS A 334 -12.20 -18.54 15.80
CA CYS A 334 -11.15 -18.95 16.74
C CYS A 334 -10.79 -20.44 16.58
N THR A 335 -9.50 -20.73 16.64
CA THR A 335 -8.97 -22.10 16.49
C THR A 335 -8.32 -22.64 17.76
N LYS A 336 -8.10 -21.77 18.73
CA LYS A 336 -7.40 -22.04 19.99
C LYS A 336 -8.31 -21.72 21.18
N PHE A 337 -8.15 -22.46 22.29
CA PHE A 337 -8.93 -22.28 23.52
C PHE A 337 -8.07 -22.58 24.76
N ASP A 338 -8.11 -21.71 25.76
CA ASP A 338 -7.49 -21.90 27.05
C ASP A 338 -8.55 -22.34 28.09
N ILE A 339 -8.30 -23.48 28.72
CA ILE A 339 -9.23 -24.11 29.67
C ILE A 339 -8.78 -23.99 31.14
N GLY A 340 -7.74 -23.16 31.41
CA GLY A 340 -7.27 -22.88 32.77
C GLY A 340 -6.56 -24.04 33.46
N GLY A 341 -7.01 -24.38 34.64
CA GLY A 341 -6.54 -25.52 35.41
C GLY A 341 -5.41 -25.22 36.40
N ASP A 342 -5.18 -23.96 36.72
CA ASP A 342 -4.15 -23.50 37.63
C ASP A 342 -4.66 -23.31 39.06
N GLU A 343 -3.72 -23.23 39.97
CA GLU A 343 -3.83 -22.82 41.36
C GLU A 343 -5.08 -23.35 42.12
N LEU A 344 -5.58 -24.51 41.73
CA LEU A 344 -6.84 -25.05 42.29
C LEU A 344 -6.85 -25.11 43.81
N LEU A 345 -5.74 -25.45 44.44
CA LEU A 345 -5.60 -25.60 45.90
C LEU A 345 -5.08 -24.34 46.61
N GLY A 346 -5.08 -23.22 45.91
CA GLY A 346 -4.69 -21.91 46.42
C GLY A 346 -3.23 -21.55 46.25
N TRP A 347 -2.97 -20.25 46.31
CA TRP A 347 -1.68 -19.65 46.10
C TRP A 347 -0.61 -20.19 47.05
N GLY A 348 0.52 -20.63 46.48
CA GLY A 348 1.62 -21.19 47.24
C GLY A 348 1.36 -22.56 47.90
N ALA A 349 0.16 -23.06 47.80
CA ALA A 349 -0.28 -24.31 48.43
C ALA A 349 -0.32 -25.49 47.45
N SER A 350 -0.63 -25.19 46.24
CA SER A 350 -0.68 -26.15 45.13
C SER A 350 0.61 -26.92 44.96
N LEU A 351 1.70 -26.29 45.26
CA LEU A 351 3.04 -26.81 45.02
C LEU A 351 3.58 -27.61 46.16
N ALA A 352 3.08 -27.38 47.38
CA ALA A 352 3.78 -27.82 48.54
C ALA A 352 3.32 -29.19 49.04
N SER A 353 2.14 -29.69 48.64
CA SER A 353 1.78 -30.91 49.35
C SER A 353 0.73 -31.76 48.67
N VAL A 354 1.22 -32.91 48.19
CA VAL A 354 0.44 -34.16 48.14
C VAL A 354 -0.51 -34.27 49.32
N SER A 355 -0.18 -33.66 50.47
CA SER A 355 -1.01 -33.66 51.66
C SER A 355 -2.33 -32.93 51.47
N LYS A 356 -2.41 -31.84 50.71
CA LYS A 356 -3.68 -31.13 50.46
C LYS A 356 -4.57 -31.90 49.48
N TRP A 357 -4.00 -32.42 48.39
CA TRP A 357 -4.73 -33.31 47.51
C TRP A 357 -5.28 -34.55 48.23
N LYS A 358 -4.52 -35.09 49.19
CA LYS A 358 -5.00 -36.20 50.03
C LYS A 358 -6.18 -35.87 50.93
N GLN A 359 -6.47 -34.62 51.15
CA GLN A 359 -7.62 -34.16 51.94
C GLN A 359 -8.92 -34.07 51.16
N LEU A 360 -8.88 -34.25 49.83
CA LEU A 360 -10.04 -34.26 48.95
C LEU A 360 -10.60 -35.69 48.83
N ASP A 361 -11.08 -36.27 49.95
CA ASP A 361 -11.58 -37.63 49.99
C ASP A 361 -12.74 -37.90 49.03
N HIS A 362 -13.61 -36.91 48.81
CA HIS A 362 -14.72 -37.00 47.85
C HIS A 362 -14.21 -37.11 46.42
N TRP A 363 -13.19 -36.35 46.02
CA TRP A 363 -12.56 -36.46 44.70
C TRP A 363 -11.84 -37.79 44.52
N LYS A 364 -11.14 -38.29 45.55
CA LYS A 364 -10.54 -39.61 45.55
C LYS A 364 -11.59 -40.68 45.32
N THR A 365 -12.70 -40.63 46.08
CA THR A 365 -13.82 -41.55 45.94
C THR A 365 -14.41 -41.51 44.53
N TYR A 366 -14.61 -40.32 44.00
CA TYR A 366 -15.07 -40.13 42.64
C TYR A 366 -14.09 -40.76 41.61
N ALA A 367 -12.77 -40.48 41.70
CA ALA A 367 -11.76 -41.04 40.83
C ALA A 367 -11.70 -42.57 40.89
N GLN A 368 -11.78 -43.17 42.10
CA GLN A 368 -11.81 -44.60 42.29
C GLN A 368 -13.04 -45.26 41.66
N LYS A 369 -14.20 -44.63 41.83
CA LYS A 369 -15.44 -45.11 41.20
C LYS A 369 -15.36 -45.03 39.68
N ARG A 370 -14.87 -43.92 39.18
CA ARG A 370 -14.76 -43.67 37.71
C ARG A 370 -13.76 -44.61 37.05
N SER A 371 -12.60 -44.82 37.62
CA SER A 371 -11.54 -45.67 37.07
C SER A 371 -11.73 -47.17 37.33
N GLY A 372 -12.56 -47.56 38.32
CA GLY A 372 -12.59 -48.91 38.82
C GLY A 372 -11.33 -49.33 39.60
N ASN A 373 -10.42 -48.40 39.86
CA ASN A 373 -9.12 -48.67 40.48
C ASN A 373 -9.00 -48.05 41.88
N LYS A 374 -8.88 -48.89 42.88
CA LYS A 374 -8.74 -48.47 44.28
C LYS A 374 -7.52 -47.64 44.62
N ASN A 375 -6.52 -47.62 43.69
CA ASN A 375 -5.32 -46.83 43.85
C ASN A 375 -5.45 -45.41 43.27
N ALA A 376 -6.58 -45.09 42.63
CA ALA A 376 -6.80 -43.74 42.17
C ALA A 376 -6.86 -42.75 43.35
N VAL A 377 -6.35 -41.57 43.14
CA VAL A 377 -6.23 -40.48 44.11
C VAL A 377 -7.03 -39.26 43.68
N ALA A 378 -7.18 -38.28 44.53
CA ALA A 378 -7.92 -37.06 44.21
C ALA A 378 -7.39 -36.30 42.97
N TYR A 379 -6.11 -36.34 42.75
CA TYR A 379 -5.49 -35.74 41.53
C TYR A 379 -5.98 -36.40 40.23
N ASP A 380 -6.32 -37.69 40.27
CA ASP A 380 -6.91 -38.36 39.11
C ASP A 380 -8.29 -37.79 38.75
N ALA A 381 -9.05 -37.35 39.74
CA ALA A 381 -10.32 -36.67 39.46
C ALA A 381 -10.10 -35.36 38.67
N PHE A 382 -9.10 -34.58 39.06
CA PHE A 382 -8.71 -33.37 38.31
C PHE A 382 -8.26 -33.72 36.89
N MET A 383 -7.42 -34.73 36.72
CA MET A 383 -6.97 -35.16 35.39
C MET A 383 -8.12 -35.64 34.51
N TYR A 384 -9.08 -36.38 35.10
CA TYR A 384 -10.31 -36.77 34.40
C TYR A 384 -11.11 -35.55 33.95
N TYR A 385 -11.25 -34.54 34.82
CA TYR A 385 -11.98 -33.34 34.53
C TYR A 385 -11.33 -32.54 33.40
N MET A 386 -10.02 -32.29 33.48
CA MET A 386 -9.31 -31.55 32.45
C MET A 386 -9.37 -32.27 31.08
N ASN A 387 -9.25 -33.61 31.08
CA ASN A 387 -9.40 -34.40 29.86
C ASN A 387 -10.84 -34.32 29.29
N ASP A 388 -11.85 -34.36 30.17
CA ASP A 388 -13.25 -34.24 29.76
C ASP A 388 -13.55 -32.86 29.11
N ILE A 389 -13.01 -31.78 29.69
CA ILE A 389 -13.14 -30.43 29.13
C ILE A 389 -12.35 -30.33 27.82
N TYR A 390 -11.13 -30.90 27.74
CA TYR A 390 -10.38 -31.00 26.52
C TYR A 390 -11.19 -31.67 25.40
N ASP A 391 -11.76 -32.85 25.69
CA ASP A 391 -12.53 -33.59 24.69
C ASP A 391 -13.80 -32.85 24.27
N LEU A 392 -14.46 -32.13 25.18
CA LEU A 392 -15.60 -31.31 24.92
C LEU A 392 -15.23 -30.17 23.95
N VAL A 393 -14.20 -29.38 24.27
CA VAL A 393 -13.75 -28.27 23.46
C VAL A 393 -13.22 -28.75 22.09
N LYS A 394 -12.49 -29.87 22.08
CA LYS A 394 -12.04 -30.54 20.87
C LYS A 394 -13.19 -30.90 19.94
N GLY A 395 -14.30 -31.33 20.50
CA GLY A 395 -15.54 -31.66 19.76
C GLY A 395 -16.12 -30.51 18.97
N TYR A 396 -15.83 -29.24 19.33
CA TYR A 396 -16.19 -28.03 18.57
C TYR A 396 -15.17 -27.69 17.46
N GLY A 397 -14.12 -28.52 17.27
CA GLY A 397 -13.15 -28.36 16.19
C GLY A 397 -11.99 -27.41 16.51
N TYR A 398 -11.68 -27.19 17.78
CA TYR A 398 -10.47 -26.48 18.18
C TYR A 398 -9.21 -27.34 17.91
N THR A 399 -8.16 -26.70 17.42
CA THR A 399 -6.90 -27.37 17.06
C THR A 399 -5.82 -27.26 18.12
N SER A 400 -5.92 -26.23 19.00
CA SER A 400 -5.02 -25.99 20.13
C SER A 400 -5.87 -25.75 21.38
N ILE A 401 -5.72 -26.61 22.36
CA ILE A 401 -6.43 -26.53 23.66
C ILE A 401 -5.37 -26.54 24.72
N ARG A 402 -5.43 -25.59 25.65
CA ARG A 402 -4.33 -25.26 26.55
C ARG A 402 -4.74 -25.28 27.99
N MET A 403 -3.78 -25.61 28.84
CA MET A 403 -3.91 -25.47 30.30
C MET A 403 -2.61 -24.94 30.91
N TRP A 404 -2.71 -24.43 32.15
CA TRP A 404 -1.54 -23.98 32.91
C TRP A 404 -0.71 -25.14 33.44
N ASN A 405 0.61 -24.91 33.61
CA ASN A 405 1.55 -25.98 33.92
C ASN A 405 1.59 -26.43 35.37
N ASP A 406 1.22 -25.62 36.34
CA ASP A 406 1.48 -25.86 37.76
C ASP A 406 0.81 -27.12 38.30
N ASP A 407 -0.36 -27.50 37.80
CA ASP A 407 -1.05 -28.73 38.13
C ASP A 407 -1.11 -29.76 36.96
N ALA A 408 -0.52 -29.49 35.80
CA ALA A 408 -0.65 -30.31 34.60
C ALA A 408 0.09 -31.67 34.68
N LEU A 409 1.35 -31.69 35.13
CA LEU A 409 2.13 -32.91 35.32
C LEU A 409 2.75 -32.95 36.70
N ARG A 410 2.34 -33.88 37.48
CA ARG A 410 2.88 -34.12 38.81
C ARG A 410 3.70 -35.40 38.84
N SER A 411 4.82 -35.38 39.60
CA SER A 411 5.71 -36.53 39.69
C SER A 411 5.07 -37.72 40.34
N ALA A 412 5.23 -38.91 39.77
CA ALA A 412 4.76 -40.18 40.26
C ALA A 412 5.33 -40.58 41.63
N ASP A 413 6.47 -39.99 42.06
CA ASP A 413 7.20 -40.44 43.25
C ASP A 413 6.62 -39.92 44.55
N THR A 414 5.61 -39.06 44.51
CA THR A 414 5.04 -38.36 45.65
C THR A 414 3.58 -38.69 45.93
N GLY A 415 3.04 -39.80 45.39
CA GLY A 415 1.64 -40.20 45.57
C GLY A 415 0.67 -39.52 44.61
N TRP A 416 1.18 -38.94 43.53
CA TRP A 416 0.39 -38.44 42.41
C TRP A 416 -0.03 -39.62 41.53
N SER A 417 -1.11 -39.43 40.77
CA SER A 417 -1.73 -40.48 39.99
C SER A 417 -0.80 -41.19 39.03
N LYS A 418 -1.04 -42.49 38.89
CA LYS A 418 -0.61 -43.31 37.75
C LYS A 418 -1.79 -43.93 37.03
N VAL A 419 -3.01 -43.49 37.32
CA VAL A 419 -4.23 -44.07 36.78
C VAL A 419 -4.71 -43.31 35.54
N VAL A 420 -4.53 -42.01 35.57
CA VAL A 420 -4.93 -41.10 34.46
C VAL A 420 -3.74 -40.29 34.02
N THR A 421 -3.52 -40.23 32.73
CA THR A 421 -2.53 -39.34 32.08
C THR A 421 -3.25 -38.15 31.44
N LEU A 422 -2.61 -37.02 31.44
CA LEU A 422 -3.08 -35.84 30.67
C LEU A 422 -3.18 -36.22 29.19
N ASN A 423 -4.24 -35.72 28.51
CA ASN A 423 -4.42 -35.94 27.08
C ASN A 423 -3.16 -35.50 26.33
N PRO A 424 -2.56 -36.31 25.44
CA PRO A 424 -1.32 -35.99 24.77
C PRO A 424 -1.49 -34.80 23.77
N GLY A 425 -2.72 -34.45 23.43
CA GLY A 425 -3.02 -33.29 22.60
C GLY A 425 -3.15 -31.97 23.37
N MET A 426 -3.12 -32.02 24.71
CA MET A 426 -3.15 -30.81 25.55
C MET A 426 -1.88 -30.01 25.33
N GLU A 427 -1.99 -28.69 25.25
CA GLU A 427 -0.82 -27.80 25.16
C GLU A 427 -0.62 -27.05 26.46
N ILE A 428 0.61 -26.68 26.79
CA ILE A 428 1.01 -26.23 28.13
C ILE A 428 1.38 -24.75 28.14
N GLN A 429 0.70 -23.95 28.93
CA GLN A 429 1.05 -22.57 29.25
C GLN A 429 1.99 -22.59 30.47
N TYR A 430 3.29 -22.39 30.21
CA TYR A 430 4.32 -22.51 31.25
C TYR A 430 4.60 -21.17 31.90
N TRP A 431 4.01 -20.92 33.08
CA TRP A 431 4.11 -19.64 33.78
C TRP A 431 5.08 -19.63 34.95
N THR A 432 5.28 -20.80 35.54
CA THR A 432 6.15 -20.92 36.73
C THR A 432 6.96 -22.21 36.72
N PRO A 433 8.27 -22.12 36.93
CA PRO A 433 9.06 -23.28 37.33
C PRO A 433 8.70 -23.55 38.79
N THR A 434 7.92 -24.59 39.03
CA THR A 434 7.53 -24.91 40.39
C THR A 434 8.76 -25.17 41.25
N ALA A 435 9.08 -24.22 42.12
CA ALA A 435 10.34 -24.13 42.87
C ALA A 435 10.59 -25.30 43.80
N ASN A 436 9.58 -26.08 44.14
CA ASN A 436 9.66 -27.22 45.05
C ASN A 436 9.55 -28.60 44.38
N ASN A 437 9.48 -28.64 43.04
CA ASN A 437 9.45 -29.91 42.32
C ASN A 437 10.43 -29.88 41.14
N SER A 438 11.63 -30.38 41.37
CA SER A 438 12.70 -30.49 40.36
C SER A 438 12.30 -31.22 39.07
N LYS A 439 11.12 -31.86 39.06
CA LYS A 439 10.59 -32.62 37.95
C LYS A 439 9.51 -31.91 37.13
N ASN A 440 9.07 -30.75 37.53
CA ASN A 440 8.11 -29.93 36.77
C ASN A 440 8.81 -28.75 36.02
N ASN A 441 9.93 -29.09 35.40
CA ASN A 441 10.61 -28.16 34.54
C ASN A 441 10.10 -28.31 33.09
N ILE A 442 10.38 -27.34 32.26
CA ILE A 442 9.94 -27.33 30.86
C ILE A 442 10.38 -28.60 30.09
N LEU A 443 11.55 -29.17 30.40
CA LEU A 443 12.06 -30.37 29.73
C LEU A 443 11.14 -31.56 29.94
N THR A 444 10.55 -31.70 31.13
CA THR A 444 9.58 -32.76 31.44
C THR A 444 8.38 -32.77 30.48
N TYR A 445 7.88 -31.56 30.15
CA TYR A 445 6.76 -31.41 29.20
C TYR A 445 7.20 -31.70 27.77
N LEU A 446 8.33 -31.14 27.37
CA LEU A 446 8.85 -31.28 25.99
C LEU A 446 9.28 -32.75 25.71
N GLU A 447 9.90 -33.43 26.67
CA GLU A 447 10.29 -34.85 26.58
C GLU A 447 9.06 -35.77 26.53
N ALA A 448 7.98 -35.40 27.22
CA ALA A 448 6.70 -36.11 27.14
C ALA A 448 5.93 -35.81 25.82
N GLY A 449 6.44 -34.91 24.94
CA GLY A 449 5.87 -34.58 23.64
C GLY A 449 4.85 -33.46 23.64
N TYR A 450 4.61 -32.80 24.76
CA TYR A 450 3.69 -31.67 24.85
C TYR A 450 4.29 -30.46 24.18
N LYS A 451 3.44 -29.67 23.51
CA LYS A 451 3.76 -28.33 23.07
C LYS A 451 3.67 -27.35 24.24
N ALA A 452 4.52 -26.34 24.26
CA ALA A 452 4.58 -25.38 25.34
C ALA A 452 4.67 -23.93 24.82
N TYR A 453 4.06 -23.02 25.58
CA TYR A 453 4.09 -21.58 25.40
C TYR A 453 4.73 -20.95 26.64
N ASN A 454 5.61 -19.96 26.43
CA ASN A 454 6.31 -19.32 27.52
C ASN A 454 5.49 -18.17 28.12
N PHE A 455 4.99 -18.39 29.32
CA PHE A 455 4.28 -17.41 30.14
C PHE A 455 5.08 -17.06 31.39
N LEU A 456 6.40 -17.29 31.39
CA LEU A 456 7.22 -17.19 32.59
C LEU A 456 7.04 -15.85 33.29
N ASN A 457 6.54 -15.90 34.52
CA ASN A 457 6.06 -14.73 35.25
C ASN A 457 7.12 -13.65 35.51
N ASP A 458 8.40 -14.00 35.62
CA ASP A 458 9.50 -13.05 35.85
C ASP A 458 9.72 -12.05 34.70
N TYR A 459 9.20 -12.36 33.51
CA TYR A 459 9.40 -11.53 32.32
C TYR A 459 8.10 -11.10 31.63
N ASN A 460 7.03 -11.86 31.84
CA ASN A 460 5.81 -11.71 31.08
C ASN A 460 4.61 -11.22 31.91
N TYR A 461 4.75 -11.01 33.22
CA TYR A 461 3.62 -10.64 34.08
C TYR A 461 3.68 -9.17 34.49
N TYR A 462 2.73 -8.40 34.00
CA TYR A 462 2.37 -7.09 34.56
C TYR A 462 1.21 -7.29 35.52
N VAL A 463 1.45 -7.06 36.79
CA VAL A 463 0.43 -7.31 37.86
C VAL A 463 0.05 -5.95 38.45
N LEU A 464 -1.23 -5.59 38.37
CA LEU A 464 -1.74 -4.32 38.86
C LEU A 464 -1.44 -4.11 40.36
N GLY A 465 -0.94 -2.93 40.68
CA GLY A 465 -0.58 -2.56 42.05
C GLY A 465 0.72 -3.17 42.57
N GLN A 466 1.56 -3.73 41.70
CA GLN A 466 2.94 -4.12 42.00
C GLN A 466 3.94 -3.11 41.39
N ALA A 467 5.16 -3.09 41.96
CA ALA A 467 6.21 -2.25 41.38
C ALA A 467 6.75 -2.90 40.11
N HIS A 468 6.87 -2.08 39.04
CA HIS A 468 7.40 -2.48 37.73
C HIS A 468 8.72 -1.73 37.44
N ASP A 469 9.59 -1.65 38.44
CA ASP A 469 10.85 -0.88 38.43
C ASP A 469 12.10 -1.76 38.45
N GLY A 470 11.93 -3.06 38.30
CA GLY A 470 13.02 -4.04 38.34
C GLY A 470 13.30 -4.55 39.74
N SER A 471 12.63 -4.05 40.77
CA SER A 471 12.74 -4.53 42.16
C SER A 471 11.78 -5.70 42.46
N GLY A 472 12.28 -6.71 43.12
CA GLY A 472 11.44 -7.82 43.64
C GLY A 472 10.88 -8.80 42.59
N TYR A 473 10.02 -9.67 43.07
CA TYR A 473 9.26 -10.64 42.28
C TYR A 473 8.25 -9.91 41.35
N LYS A 474 8.26 -10.24 40.06
CA LYS A 474 7.44 -9.60 39.03
C LYS A 474 7.75 -8.10 38.75
N GLY A 475 8.89 -7.62 39.17
CA GLY A 475 9.36 -6.27 38.82
C GLY A 475 9.89 -6.21 37.40
N ILE A 476 9.01 -6.36 36.40
CA ILE A 476 9.42 -6.36 35.00
C ILE A 476 9.78 -4.96 34.53
N THR A 477 10.79 -4.87 33.67
CA THR A 477 11.14 -3.67 32.92
C THR A 477 11.40 -4.02 31.47
N PRO A 478 11.22 -3.07 30.52
CA PRO A 478 11.55 -3.32 29.12
C PRO A 478 12.98 -3.81 28.92
N GLN A 479 13.94 -3.23 29.67
CA GLN A 479 15.34 -3.62 29.61
C GLN A 479 15.57 -5.05 30.09
N ARG A 480 14.94 -5.44 31.21
CA ARG A 480 15.06 -6.80 31.73
C ARG A 480 14.57 -7.82 30.69
N ILE A 481 13.39 -7.57 30.06
CA ILE A 481 12.86 -8.43 29.02
C ILE A 481 13.82 -8.49 27.85
N TYR A 482 14.27 -7.34 27.34
CA TYR A 482 15.14 -7.25 26.19
C TYR A 482 16.44 -8.02 26.33
N GLU A 483 17.12 -7.84 27.46
CA GLU A 483 18.46 -8.37 27.67
C GLU A 483 18.47 -9.85 28.09
N ASN A 484 17.42 -10.31 28.77
CA ASN A 484 17.48 -11.60 29.47
C ASN A 484 16.44 -12.61 29.02
N TRP A 485 15.47 -12.21 28.18
CA TRP A 485 14.38 -13.11 27.81
C TRP A 485 14.20 -13.24 26.29
N ALA A 486 13.67 -14.37 25.90
CA ALA A 486 13.05 -14.71 24.63
C ALA A 486 12.16 -15.96 24.87
N PRO A 487 11.26 -16.35 23.96
CA PRO A 487 10.34 -17.47 24.20
C PRO A 487 11.00 -18.81 24.52
N ASN A 488 12.28 -19.00 24.19
CA ASN A 488 13.05 -20.19 24.54
C ASN A 488 13.68 -20.14 25.93
N ILE A 489 13.57 -19.05 26.66
CA ILE A 489 14.18 -18.83 27.96
C ILE A 489 13.16 -19.15 29.06
N PHE A 490 13.30 -20.33 29.67
CA PHE A 490 12.46 -20.80 30.78
C PHE A 490 13.16 -20.74 32.11
N THR A 491 14.30 -20.03 32.16
CA THR A 491 15.03 -19.79 33.41
C THR A 491 14.50 -18.54 34.09
N PRO A 492 14.06 -18.58 35.35
CA PRO A 492 13.66 -17.40 36.09
C PRO A 492 14.78 -16.38 36.19
N TYR A 493 14.42 -15.09 36.33
CA TYR A 493 15.40 -14.01 36.46
C TYR A 493 16.27 -14.21 37.71
N GLY A 494 17.57 -14.29 37.50
CA GLY A 494 18.53 -14.58 38.60
C GLY A 494 18.49 -16.01 39.15
N GLY A 495 17.69 -16.87 38.57
CA GLY A 495 17.51 -18.27 39.00
C GLY A 495 18.26 -19.27 38.12
N THR A 496 17.97 -20.54 38.38
CA THR A 496 18.42 -21.66 37.57
C THR A 496 17.24 -22.33 36.87
N GLY A 497 17.41 -22.75 35.62
CA GLY A 497 16.36 -23.38 34.83
C GLY A 497 16.91 -23.92 33.53
N SER A 498 16.02 -24.22 32.61
CA SER A 498 16.35 -24.77 31.29
C SER A 498 16.07 -23.76 30.18
N ASN A 499 17.08 -23.50 29.38
CA ASN A 499 16.91 -22.73 28.14
C ASN A 499 16.85 -23.74 26.99
N ILE A 500 15.87 -23.53 26.12
CA ILE A 500 15.61 -24.41 25.00
C ILE A 500 16.28 -23.84 23.75
N ALA A 501 16.67 -24.64 22.81
CA ALA A 501 17.19 -24.14 21.54
C ALA A 501 16.11 -23.36 20.79
N ILE A 502 16.49 -22.24 20.19
CA ILE A 502 15.63 -21.48 19.26
C ILE A 502 15.22 -22.43 18.12
N GLY A 503 13.96 -22.41 17.74
CA GLY A 503 13.41 -23.29 16.70
C GLY A 503 13.10 -24.71 17.16
N ASN A 504 13.06 -24.96 18.50
CA ASN A 504 12.49 -26.21 19.02
C ASN A 504 11.02 -26.33 18.60
N ALA A 505 10.68 -27.44 17.93
CA ALA A 505 9.37 -27.62 17.33
C ALA A 505 8.21 -27.66 18.35
N ASN A 506 8.49 -27.93 19.61
CA ASN A 506 7.50 -28.01 20.68
C ASN A 506 7.39 -26.72 21.50
N VAL A 507 8.27 -25.72 21.30
CA VAL A 507 8.11 -24.40 21.88
C VAL A 507 7.41 -23.53 20.82
N LYS A 508 6.16 -23.17 21.07
CA LYS A 508 5.28 -22.57 20.06
C LYS A 508 5.19 -21.04 20.13
N GLY A 509 5.62 -20.45 21.23
CA GLY A 509 5.52 -19.00 21.38
C GLY A 509 5.47 -18.57 22.84
N SER A 510 4.88 -17.40 23.07
CA SER A 510 4.79 -16.78 24.38
C SER A 510 3.59 -15.84 24.49
N ALA A 511 3.26 -15.47 25.74
CA ALA A 511 2.31 -14.41 26.00
C ALA A 511 2.83 -13.44 27.06
N PHE A 512 2.64 -12.15 26.79
CA PHE A 512 2.76 -11.09 27.78
C PHE A 512 1.43 -10.89 28.48
N CYS A 513 1.39 -11.00 29.82
CA CYS A 513 0.17 -11.08 30.61
C CYS A 513 -0.07 -9.81 31.44
N VAL A 514 -1.31 -9.36 31.47
CA VAL A 514 -1.80 -8.35 32.42
C VAL A 514 -2.72 -9.05 33.41
N TRP A 515 -2.28 -9.12 34.66
CA TRP A 515 -3.06 -9.68 35.75
C TRP A 515 -3.64 -8.58 36.62
N CYS A 516 -4.93 -8.67 36.86
CA CYS A 516 -5.67 -7.64 37.56
C CYS A 516 -5.96 -8.01 39.03
N ASP A 517 -4.97 -8.56 39.74
CA ASP A 517 -5.09 -8.95 41.16
C ASP A 517 -5.63 -7.81 42.04
N LYS A 518 -5.30 -6.58 41.71
CA LYS A 518 -5.76 -5.37 42.40
C LYS A 518 -6.44 -4.39 41.42
N PRO A 519 -7.65 -4.71 40.95
CA PRO A 519 -8.25 -4.08 39.77
C PRO A 519 -8.50 -2.59 39.91
N SER A 520 -8.63 -2.05 41.13
CA SER A 520 -8.90 -0.62 41.37
C SER A 520 -7.66 0.25 41.51
N THR A 521 -6.45 -0.33 41.57
CA THR A 521 -5.20 0.40 41.78
C THR A 521 -4.76 1.21 40.55
N GLU A 522 -5.14 0.78 39.37
CA GLU A 522 -4.75 1.42 38.12
C GLU A 522 -5.96 1.59 37.20
N SER A 523 -6.08 2.75 36.57
CA SER A 523 -7.06 2.97 35.50
C SER A 523 -6.67 2.18 34.25
N ALA A 524 -7.61 1.94 33.33
CA ALA A 524 -7.32 1.28 32.06
C ALA A 524 -6.27 2.08 31.22
N ALA A 525 -6.32 3.42 31.29
CA ALA A 525 -5.31 4.25 30.66
C ALA A 525 -3.92 4.11 31.28
N THR A 526 -3.85 4.02 32.62
CA THR A 526 -2.58 3.76 33.35
C THR A 526 -2.00 2.41 32.99
N VAL A 527 -2.84 1.37 32.92
CA VAL A 527 -2.43 0.02 32.49
C VAL A 527 -1.84 0.09 31.09
N LYS A 528 -2.55 0.68 30.12
CA LYS A 528 -2.03 0.82 28.75
C LYS A 528 -0.65 1.49 28.72
N ALA A 529 -0.51 2.63 29.36
CA ALA A 529 0.77 3.36 29.40
C ALA A 529 1.89 2.56 30.06
N GLY A 530 1.58 1.79 31.12
CA GLY A 530 2.55 0.97 31.86
C GLY A 530 3.03 -0.24 31.09
N ILE A 531 2.15 -0.88 30.31
CA ILE A 531 2.48 -2.12 29.61
C ILE A 531 3.17 -1.89 28.27
N LEU A 532 2.83 -0.82 27.51
CA LEU A 532 3.29 -0.64 26.13
C LEU A 532 4.81 -0.77 25.96
N PRO A 533 5.67 -0.20 26.81
CA PRO A 533 7.12 -0.35 26.64
C PRO A 533 7.59 -1.80 26.77
N CYS A 534 7.01 -2.56 27.71
CA CYS A 534 7.31 -3.99 27.91
C CYS A 534 6.74 -4.85 26.78
N LEU A 535 5.52 -4.57 26.38
CA LEU A 535 4.80 -5.28 25.32
C LEU A 535 5.56 -5.21 23.99
N ARG A 536 6.00 -4.02 23.59
CA ARG A 536 6.76 -3.80 22.36
C ARG A 536 8.08 -4.56 22.32
N VAL A 537 8.80 -4.54 23.44
CA VAL A 537 10.03 -5.30 23.58
C VAL A 537 9.75 -6.81 23.57
N ASN A 538 8.68 -7.26 24.23
CA ASN A 538 8.27 -8.65 24.24
C ASN A 538 7.93 -9.15 22.82
N GLY A 539 7.12 -8.40 22.07
CA GLY A 539 6.79 -8.71 20.68
C GLY A 539 8.04 -8.78 19.80
N ALA A 540 8.95 -7.82 19.93
CA ALA A 540 10.21 -7.80 19.20
C ALA A 540 11.09 -9.03 19.51
N LYS A 541 11.22 -9.42 20.78
CA LYS A 541 11.97 -10.60 21.22
C LYS A 541 11.30 -11.92 20.87
N ALA A 542 9.99 -11.92 20.76
CA ALA A 542 9.25 -13.11 20.32
C ALA A 542 9.31 -13.28 18.80
N TRP A 543 9.48 -12.19 18.05
CA TRP A 543 9.74 -12.22 16.63
C TRP A 543 11.18 -12.67 16.32
N ASP A 544 12.18 -12.05 16.97
CA ASP A 544 13.60 -12.38 16.86
C ASP A 544 14.21 -12.62 18.24
N ALA A 545 14.40 -13.90 18.60
CA ALA A 545 14.90 -14.31 19.89
C ALA A 545 16.36 -13.85 20.17
N ASP A 546 17.14 -13.69 19.13
CA ASP A 546 18.56 -13.30 19.19
C ASP A 546 18.81 -11.81 19.02
N LEU A 547 17.76 -11.02 18.99
CA LEU A 547 17.79 -9.58 18.79
C LEU A 547 18.87 -8.84 19.61
N ASN A 548 18.90 -9.10 20.89
CA ASN A 548 19.84 -8.48 21.82
C ASN A 548 21.32 -8.85 21.59
N LYS A 549 21.60 -9.81 20.69
CA LYS A 549 22.96 -10.14 20.26
C LYS A 549 23.49 -9.18 19.18
N THR A 550 22.58 -8.52 18.46
CA THR A 550 22.90 -7.68 17.31
C THR A 550 22.61 -6.19 17.54
N VAL A 551 21.66 -5.87 18.44
CA VAL A 551 21.23 -4.50 18.75
C VAL A 551 21.27 -4.29 20.25
N SER A 552 21.78 -3.12 20.68
CA SER A 552 21.75 -2.73 22.10
C SER A 552 20.33 -2.33 22.53
N TYR A 553 20.03 -2.48 23.83
CA TYR A 553 18.73 -2.02 24.36
C TYR A 553 18.49 -0.52 24.10
N SER A 554 19.52 0.33 24.25
CA SER A 554 19.39 1.77 24.01
C SER A 554 19.01 2.11 22.57
N SER A 555 19.59 1.39 21.61
CA SER A 555 19.26 1.55 20.18
C SER A 555 17.84 1.06 19.89
N ALA A 556 17.47 -0.11 20.43
CA ALA A 556 16.11 -0.66 20.29
C ALA A 556 15.05 0.31 20.86
N GLN A 557 15.33 0.90 22.04
CA GLN A 557 14.44 1.87 22.67
C GLN A 557 14.25 3.15 21.82
N GLN A 558 15.32 3.66 21.20
CA GLN A 558 15.23 4.81 20.29
C GLN A 558 14.32 4.52 19.09
N LEU A 559 14.47 3.35 18.49
CA LEU A 559 13.65 2.94 17.35
C LEU A 559 12.17 2.77 17.72
N LEU A 560 11.90 2.07 18.82
CA LEU A 560 10.53 1.91 19.32
C LEU A 560 9.87 3.27 19.62
N LYS A 561 10.66 4.25 20.05
CA LYS A 561 10.18 5.62 20.24
C LYS A 561 9.83 6.31 18.92
N LEU A 562 10.62 6.13 17.86
CA LEU A 562 10.32 6.66 16.52
C LEU A 562 9.09 6.00 15.90
N ILE A 563 8.97 4.69 16.03
CA ILE A 563 7.79 3.94 15.58
C ILE A 563 6.51 4.42 16.30
N GLY A 564 6.61 4.66 17.61
CA GLY A 564 5.52 5.20 18.42
C GLY A 564 4.31 4.27 18.54
N ASP A 565 3.17 4.82 18.95
CA ASP A 565 1.92 4.09 19.15
C ASP A 565 1.25 3.71 17.82
N ALA A 566 0.42 2.66 17.86
CA ALA A 566 -0.40 2.28 16.72
C ALA A 566 -1.32 3.42 16.26
N PRO A 567 -1.56 3.60 14.97
CA PRO A 567 -2.49 4.61 14.50
C PRO A 567 -3.94 4.25 14.88
N THR A 568 -4.68 5.22 15.42
CA THR A 568 -6.06 5.02 15.88
C THR A 568 -7.10 5.80 15.07
N ASN A 569 -6.74 6.98 14.58
CA ASN A 569 -7.62 7.85 13.81
C ASN A 569 -7.35 7.65 12.30
N LEU A 570 -7.85 6.55 11.77
CA LEU A 570 -7.65 6.23 10.36
C LEU A 570 -8.49 7.16 9.47
N PRO A 571 -7.91 7.67 8.37
CA PRO A 571 -8.66 8.39 7.34
C PRO A 571 -9.64 7.46 6.62
N ALA A 572 -10.49 8.02 5.75
CA ALA A 572 -11.35 7.21 4.88
C ALA A 572 -10.51 6.26 4.02
N ALA A 573 -11.00 5.04 3.86
CA ALA A 573 -10.33 4.04 3.02
C ALA A 573 -10.29 4.51 1.55
N PRO A 574 -9.14 4.46 0.88
CA PRO A 574 -9.03 4.85 -0.52
C PRO A 574 -9.80 3.88 -1.42
N GLU A 575 -10.26 4.38 -2.57
CA GLU A 575 -10.84 3.53 -3.60
C GLU A 575 -9.75 2.61 -4.18
N VAL A 576 -10.13 1.37 -4.48
CA VAL A 576 -9.25 0.40 -5.14
C VAL A 576 -9.70 0.27 -6.60
N LYS A 577 -8.85 0.66 -7.54
CA LYS A 577 -9.17 0.75 -8.97
C LYS A 577 -8.43 -0.30 -9.78
N GLN A 578 -9.13 -0.94 -10.73
CA GLN A 578 -8.43 -1.75 -11.70
C GLN A 578 -7.62 -0.84 -12.63
N TYR A 579 -6.34 -1.15 -12.80
CA TYR A 579 -5.54 -0.52 -13.84
C TYR A 579 -5.95 -1.13 -15.19
N VAL A 580 -6.51 -0.30 -16.04
CA VAL A 580 -6.81 -0.65 -17.43
C VAL A 580 -5.73 -0.04 -18.29
N ALA A 581 -4.99 -0.86 -19.01
CA ALA A 581 -3.99 -0.37 -19.94
C ALA A 581 -4.66 0.48 -21.03
N PRO A 582 -4.17 1.69 -21.31
CA PRO A 582 -4.76 2.55 -22.31
C PRO A 582 -4.59 1.98 -23.72
N ASP A 583 -5.47 2.39 -24.63
CA ASP A 583 -5.30 2.11 -26.05
C ASP A 583 -4.19 3.01 -26.63
N MET A 584 -3.05 2.39 -26.91
CA MET A 584 -1.87 3.06 -27.46
C MET A 584 -1.90 3.22 -28.98
N THR A 585 -2.94 2.76 -29.67
CA THR A 585 -2.97 2.66 -31.15
C THR A 585 -2.78 4.02 -31.79
N ALA A 586 -3.53 5.02 -31.35
CA ALA A 586 -3.44 6.38 -31.89
C ALA A 586 -2.07 7.01 -31.68
N LEU A 587 -1.47 6.82 -30.51
CA LEU A 587 -0.14 7.36 -30.18
C LEU A 587 0.96 6.68 -31.00
N LYS A 588 0.91 5.36 -31.14
CA LYS A 588 1.84 4.62 -32.01
C LYS A 588 1.74 5.08 -33.47
N THR A 589 0.51 5.33 -33.96
CA THR A 589 0.27 5.85 -35.29
C THR A 589 0.88 7.25 -35.46
N ALA A 590 0.65 8.15 -34.52
CA ALA A 590 1.20 9.50 -34.57
C ALA A 590 2.74 9.54 -34.57
N VAL A 591 3.36 8.64 -33.77
CA VAL A 591 4.83 8.50 -33.76
C VAL A 591 5.34 7.89 -35.07
N ALA A 592 4.66 6.90 -35.66
CA ALA A 592 5.02 6.32 -36.94
C ALA A 592 4.88 7.32 -38.10
N GLU A 593 3.88 8.17 -38.06
CA GLU A 593 3.71 9.27 -39.06
C GLU A 593 4.85 10.27 -38.98
N TYR A 594 5.39 10.57 -37.82
CA TYR A 594 6.60 11.40 -37.67
C TYR A 594 7.79 10.76 -38.35
N GLU A 595 8.01 9.46 -38.20
CA GLU A 595 9.12 8.75 -38.81
C GLU A 595 9.03 8.71 -40.33
N ALA A 596 7.82 8.82 -40.87
CA ALA A 596 7.56 8.91 -42.30
C ALA A 596 7.62 10.34 -42.85
N THR A 597 7.78 11.34 -41.99
CA THR A 597 7.78 12.77 -42.39
C THR A 597 9.19 13.22 -42.78
N ASP A 598 9.38 13.70 -44.00
CA ASP A 598 10.67 14.21 -44.49
C ASP A 598 10.97 15.59 -43.85
N PRO A 599 12.02 15.67 -42.98
CA PRO A 599 12.34 16.90 -42.29
C PRO A 599 12.81 18.03 -43.23
N THR A 600 13.32 17.68 -44.42
CA THR A 600 13.89 18.65 -45.37
C THR A 600 12.82 19.53 -46.06
N LEU A 601 11.57 19.17 -45.88
CA LEU A 601 10.43 19.89 -46.45
C LEU A 601 9.93 21.03 -45.54
N TYR A 602 10.42 21.12 -44.29
CA TYR A 602 9.86 22.06 -43.31
C TYR A 602 10.93 22.98 -42.72
N THR A 603 10.48 24.08 -42.09
CA THR A 603 11.39 24.97 -41.36
C THR A 603 12.01 24.24 -40.15
N GLU A 604 13.28 24.51 -39.87
CA GLU A 604 14.00 23.87 -38.75
C GLU A 604 13.25 24.03 -37.42
N GLN A 605 12.71 25.23 -37.17
CA GLN A 605 11.98 25.51 -35.95
C GLN A 605 10.66 24.71 -35.81
N SER A 606 9.85 24.67 -36.89
CA SER A 606 8.57 23.95 -36.86
C SER A 606 8.80 22.44 -36.73
N PHE A 607 9.81 21.90 -37.40
CA PHE A 607 10.17 20.48 -37.31
C PHE A 607 10.77 20.13 -35.96
N ALA A 608 11.58 21.00 -35.32
CA ALA A 608 12.10 20.82 -33.99
C ALA A 608 10.96 20.74 -32.94
N ASN A 609 9.94 21.60 -33.07
CA ASN A 609 8.76 21.55 -32.19
C ASN A 609 7.99 20.22 -32.35
N TYR A 610 7.82 19.75 -33.59
CA TYR A 610 7.20 18.47 -33.87
C TYR A 610 8.01 17.32 -33.29
N THR A 611 9.35 17.34 -33.41
CA THR A 611 10.27 16.38 -32.81
C THR A 611 10.14 16.35 -31.28
N ALA A 612 10.05 17.50 -30.61
CA ALA A 612 9.88 17.59 -29.16
C ALA A 612 8.54 16.98 -28.71
N ALA A 613 7.45 17.26 -29.44
CA ALA A 613 6.15 16.67 -29.17
C ALA A 613 6.17 15.13 -29.27
N VAL A 614 6.79 14.60 -30.33
CA VAL A 614 6.92 13.16 -30.55
C VAL A 614 7.79 12.51 -29.47
N ASN A 615 8.88 13.15 -29.04
CA ASN A 615 9.71 12.63 -27.94
C ASN A 615 8.93 12.57 -26.63
N SER A 616 8.06 13.54 -26.33
CA SER A 616 7.12 13.48 -25.22
C SER A 616 6.14 12.31 -25.36
N GLY A 617 5.62 12.07 -26.56
CA GLY A 617 4.78 10.90 -26.84
C GLY A 617 5.51 9.56 -26.69
N ARG A 618 6.77 9.47 -27.11
CA ARG A 618 7.62 8.29 -26.88
C ARG A 618 7.85 8.03 -25.40
N ALA A 619 7.98 9.07 -24.58
CA ALA A 619 8.08 8.91 -23.13
C ALA A 619 6.79 8.30 -22.54
N VAL A 620 5.61 8.71 -23.04
CA VAL A 620 4.32 8.08 -22.64
C VAL A 620 4.24 6.63 -23.09
N LEU A 621 4.72 6.29 -24.31
CA LEU A 621 4.78 4.91 -24.79
C LEU A 621 5.72 4.02 -23.95
N ALA A 622 6.77 4.60 -23.39
CA ALA A 622 7.74 3.91 -22.54
C ALA A 622 7.34 3.86 -21.06
N ALA A 623 6.36 4.67 -20.65
CA ALA A 623 5.88 4.69 -19.27
C ALA A 623 5.26 3.34 -18.89
N LYS A 624 5.54 2.86 -17.68
CA LYS A 624 5.03 1.56 -17.20
C LYS A 624 3.53 1.58 -16.93
N LYS A 625 2.96 2.75 -16.57
CA LYS A 625 1.57 2.88 -16.15
C LYS A 625 0.94 4.19 -16.69
N PRO A 626 0.94 4.42 -18.02
CA PRO A 626 0.29 5.58 -18.56
C PRO A 626 -1.24 5.45 -18.45
N THR A 627 -1.91 6.59 -18.26
CA THR A 627 -3.38 6.64 -18.32
C THR A 627 -3.87 6.90 -19.74
N GLN A 628 -5.16 6.63 -20.02
CA GLN A 628 -5.73 7.01 -21.32
C GLN A 628 -5.63 8.52 -21.56
N VAL A 629 -5.74 9.33 -20.51
CA VAL A 629 -5.59 10.79 -20.60
C VAL A 629 -4.16 11.19 -21.02
N ASP A 630 -3.14 10.50 -20.50
CA ASP A 630 -1.75 10.77 -20.91
C ASP A 630 -1.55 10.46 -22.39
N VAL A 631 -2.12 9.35 -22.86
CA VAL A 631 -2.09 8.95 -24.28
C VAL A 631 -2.82 9.96 -25.16
N ASP A 632 -4.05 10.34 -24.76
CA ASP A 632 -4.88 11.28 -25.54
C ASP A 632 -4.22 12.67 -25.61
N ASN A 633 -3.65 13.15 -24.52
CA ASN A 633 -2.90 14.41 -24.47
C ASN A 633 -1.65 14.36 -25.36
N ALA A 634 -0.89 13.26 -25.30
CA ALA A 634 0.29 13.10 -26.14
C ALA A 634 -0.08 13.08 -27.63
N VAL A 635 -1.16 12.39 -28.00
CA VAL A 635 -1.68 12.39 -29.37
C VAL A 635 -2.10 13.79 -29.81
N ALA A 636 -2.80 14.53 -28.94
CA ALA A 636 -3.22 15.90 -29.22
C ALA A 636 -2.01 16.83 -29.49
N VAL A 637 -1.02 16.78 -28.56
CA VAL A 637 0.20 17.60 -28.68
C VAL A 637 0.99 17.28 -29.98
N ILE A 638 1.10 15.98 -30.31
CA ILE A 638 1.77 15.57 -31.56
C ILE A 638 1.00 16.07 -32.79
N ASN A 639 -0.32 15.93 -32.80
CA ASN A 639 -1.15 16.36 -33.91
C ASN A 639 -1.14 17.88 -34.06
N ASP A 640 -1.18 18.65 -32.98
CA ASP A 640 -1.08 20.11 -32.98
C ASP A 640 0.28 20.56 -33.53
N ALA A 641 1.37 19.94 -33.08
CA ALA A 641 2.70 20.25 -33.58
C ALA A 641 2.87 19.85 -35.05
N LYS A 642 2.25 18.72 -35.48
CA LYS A 642 2.21 18.32 -36.88
C LYS A 642 1.44 19.31 -37.74
N ALA A 643 0.28 19.79 -37.25
CA ALA A 643 -0.52 20.79 -37.95
C ALA A 643 0.18 22.17 -38.08
N ALA A 644 1.08 22.45 -37.13
CA ALA A 644 1.90 23.67 -37.11
C ALA A 644 3.19 23.57 -37.94
N LEU A 645 3.39 22.49 -38.71
CA LEU A 645 4.56 22.35 -39.58
C LEU A 645 4.49 23.39 -40.70
N GLU A 646 5.54 24.18 -40.84
CA GLU A 646 5.72 25.17 -41.88
C GLU A 646 6.64 24.64 -42.99
N LEU A 647 6.11 24.57 -44.21
CA LEU A 647 6.93 24.13 -45.36
C LEU A 647 8.13 25.06 -45.58
N LEU A 648 9.26 24.49 -45.84
CA LEU A 648 10.45 25.20 -46.27
C LEU A 648 10.17 25.72 -47.70
N VAL A 649 9.84 27.01 -47.81
CA VAL A 649 9.66 27.65 -49.11
C VAL A 649 11.04 27.87 -49.71
N THR A 650 11.45 26.96 -50.58
CA THR A 650 12.62 27.24 -51.44
C THR A 650 12.27 28.32 -52.44
N VAL A 651 12.87 29.46 -52.32
CA VAL A 651 12.65 30.56 -53.23
C VAL A 651 13.22 30.19 -54.60
N ASP A 652 12.36 30.23 -55.64
CA ASP A 652 12.76 29.95 -57.02
C ASP A 652 13.14 31.24 -57.70
N PHE A 653 14.42 31.39 -57.99
CA PHE A 653 14.93 32.58 -58.65
C PHE A 653 14.97 32.47 -60.20
N THR A 654 14.56 31.37 -60.78
CA THR A 654 14.71 31.08 -62.24
C THR A 654 14.17 32.21 -63.07
N ALA A 655 12.96 32.69 -62.83
CA ALA A 655 12.36 33.77 -63.55
C ALA A 655 13.09 35.11 -63.33
N LEU A 656 13.58 35.34 -62.10
CA LEU A 656 14.35 36.57 -61.83
C LEU A 656 15.70 36.54 -62.53
N ASP A 657 16.38 35.43 -62.56
CA ASP A 657 17.65 35.22 -63.24
C ASP A 657 17.46 35.41 -64.78
N GLU A 658 16.34 34.97 -65.36
CA GLU A 658 15.99 35.19 -66.73
C GLU A 658 15.77 36.69 -67.02
N GLU A 659 15.05 37.44 -66.22
CA GLU A 659 14.82 38.85 -66.35
C GLU A 659 16.11 39.67 -66.19
N LEU A 660 16.97 39.28 -65.23
CA LEU A 660 18.27 39.91 -65.05
C LEU A 660 19.22 39.59 -66.21
N SER A 661 19.15 38.41 -66.79
CA SER A 661 19.89 38.08 -68.04
C SER A 661 19.37 38.90 -69.23
N LEU A 662 18.08 39.11 -69.35
CA LEU A 662 17.50 39.96 -70.34
C LEU A 662 18.00 41.42 -70.21
N PHE A 663 18.06 41.94 -68.97
CA PHE A 663 18.64 43.21 -68.65
C PHE A 663 20.12 43.28 -69.10
N ASP A 664 20.93 42.30 -68.78
CA ASP A 664 22.34 42.24 -69.10
C ASP A 664 22.60 42.23 -70.66
N SER A 665 21.65 41.69 -71.41
CA SER A 665 21.69 41.63 -72.84
C SER A 665 21.13 42.89 -73.49
N THR A 666 20.50 43.78 -72.75
CA THR A 666 19.84 45.00 -73.28
C THR A 666 20.87 46.13 -73.50
N ILE A 667 21.04 46.54 -74.69
CA ILE A 667 22.00 47.64 -75.09
C ILE A 667 21.40 49.00 -74.78
N GLY A 668 21.85 49.61 -73.63
CA GLY A 668 21.27 50.85 -73.15
C GLY A 668 21.31 52.04 -74.12
N ALA A 669 22.20 52.03 -75.13
CA ALA A 669 22.29 53.06 -76.13
C ALA A 669 21.11 53.01 -77.13
N ASP A 670 20.39 51.90 -77.23
CA ASP A 670 19.25 51.69 -78.11
C ASP A 670 17.94 52.31 -77.58
N TYR A 671 17.96 52.84 -76.34
CA TYR A 671 16.77 53.35 -75.66
C TYR A 671 16.98 54.77 -75.13
N THR A 672 15.87 55.44 -74.80
CA THR A 672 15.98 56.76 -74.20
C THR A 672 16.61 56.74 -72.85
N VAL A 673 17.39 57.67 -72.41
CA VAL A 673 18.13 57.73 -71.16
C VAL A 673 17.14 57.60 -69.96
N GLU A 674 15.95 58.18 -70.03
CA GLU A 674 14.96 58.16 -68.97
C GLU A 674 14.43 56.72 -68.69
N THR A 675 13.98 56.04 -69.74
CA THR A 675 13.39 54.70 -69.62
C THR A 675 14.44 53.64 -69.29
N TYR A 676 15.61 53.72 -69.89
CA TYR A 676 16.70 52.75 -69.57
C TYR A 676 17.25 52.97 -68.19
N THR A 677 17.40 54.23 -67.71
CA THR A 677 17.85 54.47 -66.31
C THR A 677 16.89 53.85 -65.27
N ALA A 678 15.59 53.99 -65.45
CA ALA A 678 14.60 53.38 -64.57
C ALA A 678 14.71 51.84 -64.54
N TYR A 679 14.90 51.21 -65.71
CA TYR A 679 15.11 49.78 -65.85
C TYR A 679 16.41 49.29 -65.14
N LYS A 680 17.52 50.04 -65.43
CA LYS A 680 18.83 49.75 -64.79
C LYS A 680 18.81 49.87 -63.31
N VAL A 681 18.30 50.91 -62.69
CA VAL A 681 18.23 51.10 -61.23
C VAL A 681 17.46 49.99 -60.61
N TYR A 682 16.35 49.54 -61.19
CA TYR A 682 15.59 48.45 -60.63
C TYR A 682 16.28 47.09 -60.86
N ALA A 683 17.00 46.82 -61.91
CA ALA A 683 17.79 45.63 -62.10
C ALA A 683 18.89 45.48 -61.03
N GLU A 684 19.49 46.58 -60.61
CA GLU A 684 20.45 46.59 -59.49
C GLU A 684 19.77 46.19 -58.17
N THR A 685 18.59 46.78 -57.91
CA THR A 685 17.80 46.42 -56.75
C THR A 685 17.36 44.92 -56.76
N ALA A 686 17.00 44.44 -57.97
CA ALA A 686 16.61 43.01 -58.08
C ALA A 686 17.81 42.07 -57.90
N ARG A 687 19.04 42.46 -58.25
CA ARG A 687 20.26 41.71 -57.91
C ARG A 687 20.57 41.74 -56.44
N GLU A 688 20.33 42.85 -55.75
CA GLU A 688 20.45 42.88 -54.27
C GLU A 688 19.46 41.89 -53.63
N LEU A 689 18.20 41.87 -54.11
CA LEU A 689 17.22 40.86 -53.62
C LEU A 689 17.67 39.44 -53.91
N ARG A 690 18.16 39.16 -55.12
CA ARG A 690 18.68 37.82 -55.51
C ARG A 690 19.81 37.36 -54.61
N ASN A 691 20.61 38.24 -54.06
CA ASN A 691 21.75 37.95 -53.18
C ASN A 691 21.43 38.14 -51.72
N SER A 692 20.19 38.46 -51.36
CA SER A 692 19.79 38.62 -49.96
C SER A 692 19.71 37.25 -49.22
N SER A 693 19.94 37.26 -47.92
CA SER A 693 19.96 36.04 -47.10
C SER A 693 18.56 35.46 -46.87
N ASN A 694 17.47 36.23 -47.00
CA ASN A 694 16.11 35.77 -46.71
C ASN A 694 15.07 36.43 -47.64
N PRO A 695 15.13 36.26 -48.96
CA PRO A 695 14.11 36.73 -49.85
C PRO A 695 12.87 35.83 -49.76
N THR A 696 11.70 36.42 -49.87
CA THR A 696 10.46 35.63 -50.02
C THR A 696 10.17 35.43 -51.52
N GLN A 697 9.41 34.34 -51.84
CA GLN A 697 8.97 34.12 -53.23
C GLN A 697 8.14 35.28 -53.76
N GLU A 698 7.31 35.90 -52.92
CA GLU A 698 6.52 37.09 -53.26
C GLU A 698 7.40 38.29 -53.65
N GLN A 699 8.52 38.49 -52.93
CA GLN A 699 9.48 39.56 -53.28
C GLN A 699 10.17 39.27 -54.59
N VAL A 700 10.54 37.99 -54.84
CA VAL A 700 11.19 37.57 -56.08
C VAL A 700 10.20 37.72 -57.24
N ASP A 701 8.96 37.22 -57.08
CA ASP A 701 7.93 37.37 -58.15
C ASP A 701 7.59 38.81 -58.42
N ALA A 702 7.50 39.65 -57.40
CA ALA A 702 7.30 41.10 -57.57
C ALA A 702 8.49 41.76 -58.26
N ALA A 703 9.71 41.31 -58.08
CA ALA A 703 10.88 41.81 -58.75
C ALA A 703 10.88 41.39 -60.22
N VAL A 704 10.48 40.19 -60.57
CA VAL A 704 10.28 39.70 -61.94
C VAL A 704 9.26 40.56 -62.66
N ASP A 705 8.07 40.74 -62.09
CA ASP A 705 6.98 41.52 -62.65
C ASP A 705 7.45 42.97 -62.93
N ARG A 706 8.20 43.51 -62.00
CA ARG A 706 8.67 44.88 -62.10
C ARG A 706 9.75 45.05 -63.19
N LEU A 707 10.67 44.12 -63.32
CA LEU A 707 11.67 44.07 -64.34
C LEU A 707 11.02 43.95 -65.72
N ALA A 708 10.13 42.98 -65.87
CA ALA A 708 9.38 42.80 -67.15
C ALA A 708 8.59 44.02 -67.50
N TYR A 709 7.94 44.67 -66.48
CA TYR A 709 7.26 45.94 -66.71
C TYR A 709 8.19 47.05 -67.19
N LEU A 710 9.34 47.31 -66.59
CA LEU A 710 10.29 48.32 -66.90
C LEU A 710 10.91 48.09 -68.31
N TYR A 711 11.19 46.82 -68.64
CA TYR A 711 11.59 46.40 -69.97
C TYR A 711 10.55 46.78 -71.01
N SER A 712 9.25 46.51 -70.72
CA SER A 712 8.17 46.87 -71.62
C SER A 712 7.98 48.39 -71.83
N GLN A 713 8.58 49.23 -70.98
CA GLN A 713 8.56 50.67 -71.01
C GLN A 713 9.75 51.26 -71.76
N LEU A 714 10.71 50.48 -72.17
CA LEU A 714 11.85 50.95 -72.93
C LEU A 714 11.37 51.55 -74.22
N ARG A 715 11.76 52.76 -74.44
CA ARG A 715 11.49 53.52 -75.75
C ARG A 715 12.79 53.61 -76.51
N GLY A 716 12.73 53.17 -77.76
CA GLY A 716 13.88 53.31 -78.72
C GLY A 716 14.25 54.76 -78.82
N ALA A 717 15.55 55.01 -78.96
CA ALA A 717 16.06 56.37 -79.14
C ALA A 717 15.41 57.12 -80.38
N ASP A 718 14.82 56.31 -81.28
CA ASP A 718 14.22 56.81 -82.56
C ASP A 718 12.71 56.47 -82.65
N MET A 719 11.95 56.18 -81.58
CA MET A 719 10.56 55.75 -81.68
C MET A 719 9.54 56.90 -81.84
N ILE A 720 8.70 56.78 -82.90
CA ILE A 720 7.41 57.47 -83.13
C ILE A 720 6.37 56.90 -82.20
N ALA A 721 5.43 57.70 -81.70
CA ALA A 721 4.43 57.35 -80.67
C ALA A 721 3.62 56.08 -80.98
N ALA A 722 3.37 55.27 -79.94
CA ALA A 722 2.54 54.11 -80.00
C ALA A 722 1.07 54.40 -80.39
N ASN A 723 0.43 53.41 -81.10
CA ASN A 723 -0.99 53.50 -81.50
C ASN A 723 -1.91 53.62 -80.25
N ASP A 724 -2.88 54.51 -80.31
CA ASP A 724 -3.77 54.86 -79.19
C ASP A 724 -4.84 53.82 -78.90
N ASP A 725 -4.89 52.69 -79.59
CA ASP A 725 -5.94 51.70 -79.51
C ASP A 725 -5.67 50.49 -78.57
N ASP A 726 -4.47 50.28 -78.02
CA ASP A 726 -4.14 49.20 -77.14
C ASP A 726 -4.59 49.45 -75.63
N TRP A 727 -5.48 48.57 -75.12
CA TRP A 727 -5.98 48.69 -73.72
C TRP A 727 -5.04 48.06 -72.71
N PHE A 728 -4.34 46.98 -73.06
CA PHE A 728 -3.34 46.36 -72.20
C PHE A 728 -1.96 46.95 -72.38
N ILE A 729 -1.31 47.15 -71.25
CA ILE A 729 0.11 47.48 -71.17
C ILE A 729 0.96 46.25 -70.98
N SER A 730 0.56 45.39 -70.06
CA SER A 730 1.23 44.15 -69.80
C SER A 730 0.34 43.17 -68.97
N LEU A 731 0.66 41.92 -69.04
CA LEU A 731 0.07 40.85 -68.21
C LEU A 731 1.22 40.13 -67.53
N ALA A 732 1.08 39.86 -66.21
CA ALA A 732 2.06 39.15 -65.44
C ALA A 732 1.36 38.11 -64.49
N VAL A 733 2.06 37.09 -64.12
CA VAL A 733 1.64 36.19 -63.08
C VAL A 733 2.64 36.26 -61.91
N LEU A 734 2.15 36.28 -60.67
CA LEU A 734 3.00 36.36 -59.48
C LEU A 734 3.91 35.16 -59.36
N SER A 735 3.46 34.00 -59.90
CA SER A 735 4.30 32.84 -60.05
C SER A 735 3.91 32.04 -61.28
N LYS A 736 4.85 31.72 -62.12
CA LYS A 736 4.63 30.82 -63.27
C LYS A 736 4.27 29.40 -62.90
N LYS A 737 4.32 29.07 -61.63
CA LYS A 737 3.95 27.77 -61.07
C LYS A 737 2.79 27.91 -60.13
N ALA A 738 1.72 27.19 -60.35
CA ALA A 738 0.58 27.05 -59.48
C ALA A 738 0.51 25.63 -58.90
N TYR A 739 -0.16 25.43 -57.76
CA TYR A 739 -0.36 24.11 -57.18
C TYR A 739 -1.81 23.67 -57.28
N LEU A 740 -2.04 22.42 -57.62
CA LEU A 740 -3.39 21.86 -57.77
C LEU A 740 -4.21 22.11 -56.51
N GLY A 741 -5.45 22.58 -56.71
CA GLY A 741 -6.38 22.93 -55.64
C GLY A 741 -6.08 24.24 -54.92
N LYS A 742 -5.06 25.00 -55.33
CA LYS A 742 -4.72 26.33 -54.81
C LYS A 742 -5.08 27.43 -55.74
N VAL A 743 -5.22 28.65 -55.27
CA VAL A 743 -5.47 29.85 -56.06
C VAL A 743 -4.15 30.43 -56.52
N PHE A 744 -4.06 30.76 -57.75
CA PHE A 744 -2.97 31.60 -58.29
C PHE A 744 -3.50 32.96 -58.78
N VAL A 745 -2.62 33.92 -58.98
CA VAL A 745 -2.98 35.26 -59.24
C VAL A 745 -2.35 35.74 -60.56
N LEU A 746 -3.18 36.16 -61.50
CA LEU A 746 -2.77 36.91 -62.67
C LEU A 746 -2.86 38.42 -62.39
N THR A 747 -1.90 39.18 -62.83
CA THR A 747 -1.93 40.63 -62.69
C THR A 747 -1.96 41.28 -64.09
N ALA A 748 -3.06 41.93 -64.35
CA ALA A 748 -3.22 42.66 -65.61
C ALA A 748 -3.00 44.17 -65.42
N TYR A 749 -2.21 44.77 -66.24
CA TYR A 749 -1.96 46.19 -66.19
C TYR A 749 -2.62 46.82 -67.45
N VAL A 750 -3.55 47.75 -67.24
CA VAL A 750 -4.32 48.44 -68.27
C VAL A 750 -4.08 49.95 -68.24
N ARG A 751 -4.37 50.61 -69.31
CA ARG A 751 -4.33 52.11 -69.37
C ARG A 751 -5.47 52.67 -68.57
N ILE A 752 -5.22 53.70 -67.80
CA ILE A 752 -6.23 54.35 -66.94
C ILE A 752 -7.41 54.99 -67.76
N ASP A 753 -7.13 55.36 -69.00
CA ASP A 753 -8.09 55.97 -69.86
C ASP A 753 -9.04 54.98 -70.58
N THR A 754 -8.84 53.66 -70.37
CA THR A 754 -9.68 52.61 -71.00
C THR A 754 -10.98 52.27 -70.29
N ASN A 755 -11.24 52.85 -69.16
CA ASN A 755 -12.47 52.70 -68.36
C ASN A 755 -12.90 51.23 -68.20
N VAL A 756 -11.99 50.31 -67.90
CA VAL A 756 -12.24 48.86 -67.72
C VAL A 756 -13.13 48.63 -66.52
N ALA A 757 -14.22 47.92 -66.69
CA ALA A 757 -15.18 47.58 -65.67
C ALA A 757 -15.14 46.05 -65.23
N ALA A 758 -14.64 45.16 -66.12
CA ALA A 758 -14.55 43.75 -65.92
C ALA A 758 -13.40 43.08 -66.65
N TYR A 759 -13.06 41.88 -66.35
CA TYR A 759 -12.10 41.04 -67.05
C TYR A 759 -12.71 39.68 -67.37
N GLU A 760 -12.47 39.17 -68.52
CA GLU A 760 -12.82 37.80 -68.92
C GLU A 760 -11.55 37.03 -69.15
N VAL A 761 -11.52 35.82 -68.55
CA VAL A 761 -10.35 34.91 -68.67
C VAL A 761 -10.78 33.68 -69.44
N TYR A 762 -9.96 33.21 -70.31
CA TYR A 762 -10.18 31.99 -71.08
C TYR A 762 -8.99 31.07 -70.97
N ASP A 763 -9.21 29.73 -70.93
CA ASP A 763 -8.16 28.73 -70.97
C ASP A 763 -7.70 28.50 -72.46
N GLU A 764 -6.73 27.60 -72.57
CA GLU A 764 -6.16 27.21 -73.88
C GLU A 764 -7.18 26.57 -74.87
N SER A 765 -8.29 26.05 -74.31
CA SER A 765 -9.39 25.52 -75.15
C SER A 765 -10.36 26.60 -75.61
N GLY A 766 -10.20 27.80 -75.10
CA GLY A 766 -11.11 28.95 -75.36
C GLY A 766 -12.37 28.92 -74.47
N GLN A 767 -12.36 28.05 -73.41
CA GLN A 767 -13.44 28.04 -72.43
C GLN A 767 -13.24 29.16 -71.43
N ARG A 768 -14.33 29.86 -71.07
CA ARG A 768 -14.26 30.94 -70.10
C ARG A 768 -14.00 30.31 -68.68
N VAL A 769 -12.99 30.83 -68.02
CA VAL A 769 -12.65 30.52 -66.66
C VAL A 769 -13.26 31.55 -65.72
N GLU A 770 -14.09 31.11 -64.78
CA GLU A 770 -14.68 32.01 -63.78
C GLU A 770 -13.65 32.29 -62.67
N PRO A 771 -13.16 33.53 -62.54
CA PRO A 771 -12.22 33.91 -61.51
C PRO A 771 -12.84 33.80 -60.13
N ARG A 772 -12.14 33.24 -59.15
CA ARG A 772 -12.59 33.20 -57.80
C ARG A 772 -12.82 34.57 -57.15
N ASN A 773 -11.99 35.54 -57.58
CA ASN A 773 -12.11 36.89 -57.11
C ASN A 773 -11.30 37.84 -58.03
N ILE A 774 -11.82 39.01 -58.28
CA ILE A 774 -11.10 40.08 -59.03
C ILE A 774 -10.85 41.20 -58.03
N ILE A 775 -9.62 41.50 -57.71
CA ILE A 775 -9.24 42.54 -56.77
C ILE A 775 -8.55 43.68 -57.56
N PHE A 776 -9.20 44.83 -57.65
CA PHE A 776 -8.56 46.05 -58.20
C PHE A 776 -7.45 46.48 -57.21
N ALA A 777 -6.23 46.61 -57.68
CA ALA A 777 -5.14 47.05 -56.85
C ALA A 777 -5.36 48.49 -56.38
N ASN A 778 -5.13 48.74 -55.12
CA ASN A 778 -5.40 49.99 -54.42
C ASN A 778 -4.57 51.13 -55.11
N LYS A 779 -5.16 52.22 -55.33
CA LYS A 779 -4.59 53.43 -56.05
C LYS A 779 -3.25 53.93 -55.49
N ALA A 780 -2.78 53.45 -54.35
CA ALA A 780 -1.52 53.86 -53.70
C ALA A 780 -0.26 53.43 -54.48
N TYR A 781 -0.34 52.45 -55.38
CA TYR A 781 0.81 51.97 -56.19
C TYR A 781 0.93 52.61 -57.53
N LEU A 782 0.01 53.52 -57.90
CA LEU A 782 -0.12 54.05 -59.25
C LEU A 782 0.40 55.49 -59.36
N LYS A 783 1.68 55.67 -59.06
CA LYS A 783 2.30 56.96 -59.31
C LYS A 783 2.41 57.30 -60.82
N ASN A 784 2.14 56.36 -61.75
CA ASN A 784 2.37 56.46 -63.14
C ASN A 784 1.20 56.14 -64.11
N LYS A 785 -0.06 56.52 -63.77
CA LYS A 785 -1.22 56.42 -64.65
C LYS A 785 -1.57 55.00 -65.18
N LYS A 786 -1.40 53.93 -64.42
CA LYS A 786 -1.73 52.58 -64.81
C LYS A 786 -2.46 51.84 -63.63
N ASP A 787 -3.57 51.19 -63.91
CA ASP A 787 -4.30 50.36 -62.96
C ASP A 787 -3.92 48.92 -63.18
N GLY A 788 -3.29 48.33 -62.14
CA GLY A 788 -3.04 46.88 -62.04
C GLY A 788 -4.20 46.20 -61.38
N VAL A 789 -4.67 45.07 -61.90
CA VAL A 789 -5.76 44.30 -61.38
C VAL A 789 -5.29 42.85 -61.12
N GLN A 790 -5.59 42.35 -59.91
CA GLN A 790 -5.31 40.99 -59.58
C GLN A 790 -6.54 40.14 -59.86
N ILE A 791 -6.36 39.09 -60.64
CA ILE A 791 -7.38 38.10 -60.97
C ILE A 791 -6.98 36.78 -60.35
N ARG A 792 -7.77 36.29 -59.44
CA ARG A 792 -7.52 35.03 -58.72
C ARG A 792 -8.22 33.88 -59.41
N ILE A 793 -7.47 32.86 -59.78
CA ILE A 793 -7.95 31.68 -60.50
C ILE A 793 -7.61 30.42 -59.68
N ASN A 794 -8.54 29.45 -59.58
CA ASN A 794 -8.29 28.13 -58.97
C ASN A 794 -7.50 27.27 -59.98
N ALA A 795 -6.45 26.61 -59.52
CA ALA A 795 -5.72 25.63 -60.27
C ALA A 795 -6.44 24.25 -60.18
N GLU A 796 -7.24 23.91 -61.17
CA GLU A 796 -8.09 22.74 -61.12
C GLU A 796 -7.52 21.51 -61.86
N VAL A 797 -6.62 21.71 -62.81
CA VAL A 797 -6.03 20.67 -63.64
C VAL A 797 -4.49 20.83 -63.68
N ARG A 798 -3.77 19.71 -63.53
CA ARG A 798 -2.31 19.72 -63.63
C ARG A 798 -1.85 19.84 -65.07
N GLY A 799 -0.77 20.55 -65.31
CA GLY A 799 -0.18 20.76 -66.65
C GLY A 799 0.21 22.19 -66.93
N GLU A 800 0.60 22.42 -68.13
CA GLU A 800 0.83 23.75 -68.65
C GLU A 800 -0.48 24.29 -69.24
N HIS A 801 -0.89 25.48 -68.82
CA HIS A 801 -2.15 26.14 -69.22
C HIS A 801 -1.86 27.53 -69.70
N THR A 802 -2.44 27.93 -70.82
CA THR A 802 -2.36 29.29 -71.32
C THR A 802 -3.67 30.02 -71.02
N TYR A 803 -3.58 31.08 -70.22
CA TYR A 803 -4.76 31.94 -69.91
C TYR A 803 -4.70 33.19 -70.74
N THR A 804 -5.80 33.46 -71.47
CA THR A 804 -5.96 34.67 -72.26
C THR A 804 -6.96 35.59 -71.56
N ILE A 805 -6.61 36.83 -71.34
CA ILE A 805 -7.42 37.84 -70.67
C ILE A 805 -7.82 38.97 -71.67
N TYR A 806 -9.11 39.26 -71.58
CA TYR A 806 -9.69 40.43 -72.21
C TYR A 806 -10.16 41.42 -71.16
N ALA A 807 -9.97 42.71 -71.39
CA ALA A 807 -10.58 43.75 -70.60
C ALA A 807 -11.95 44.08 -71.20
N VAL A 808 -12.92 44.38 -70.28
CA VAL A 808 -14.29 44.76 -70.76
C VAL A 808 -14.64 46.13 -70.11
N ASN A 809 -15.13 47.06 -70.88
CA ASN A 809 -15.52 48.36 -70.36
C ASN A 809 -16.91 48.31 -69.73
N ALA A 810 -17.36 49.45 -69.19
CA ALA A 810 -18.68 49.56 -68.52
C ALA A 810 -19.87 49.33 -69.49
N ASP A 811 -19.69 49.48 -70.76
CA ASP A 811 -20.71 49.25 -71.81
C ASP A 811 -20.70 47.78 -72.30
N GLY A 812 -19.87 46.94 -71.71
CA GLY A 812 -19.76 45.52 -72.08
C GLY A 812 -18.94 45.28 -73.35
N VAL A 813 -18.23 46.26 -73.85
CA VAL A 813 -17.34 46.13 -75.01
C VAL A 813 -16.00 45.53 -74.56
N ARG A 814 -15.58 44.47 -75.27
CA ARG A 814 -14.33 43.76 -75.00
C ARG A 814 -13.17 44.54 -75.67
N SER A 815 -12.01 44.53 -75.04
CA SER A 815 -10.81 45.16 -75.59
C SER A 815 -10.46 44.60 -76.96
N PRO A 816 -9.98 45.40 -77.83
CA PRO A 816 -9.58 44.98 -79.17
C PRO A 816 -8.36 44.06 -79.13
N ASP A 817 -7.58 44.14 -78.02
CA ASP A 817 -6.41 43.35 -77.81
C ASP A 817 -6.64 42.45 -76.60
N SER A 818 -5.91 41.32 -76.49
CA SER A 818 -5.84 40.41 -75.38
C SER A 818 -4.38 40.23 -74.97
N ARG A 819 -4.20 39.66 -73.75
CA ARG A 819 -2.90 39.21 -73.33
C ARG A 819 -3.02 37.76 -72.82
N SER A 820 -2.07 36.97 -73.24
CA SER A 820 -2.01 35.54 -72.82
C SER A 820 -0.78 35.29 -71.98
N ILE A 821 -0.87 34.38 -71.03
CA ILE A 821 0.20 33.99 -70.15
C ILE A 821 0.13 32.51 -69.83
N ASP A 822 1.29 31.85 -69.83
CA ASP A 822 1.41 30.45 -69.52
C ASP A 822 1.64 30.23 -68.01
N VAL A 823 0.92 29.30 -67.47
CA VAL A 823 0.98 28.95 -66.06
C VAL A 823 1.15 27.43 -65.95
N ILE A 824 2.15 26.96 -65.20
CA ILE A 824 2.36 25.55 -64.92
C ILE A 824 1.67 25.17 -63.59
N VAL A 825 0.67 24.28 -63.58
CA VAL A 825 -0.03 23.74 -62.40
C VAL A 825 0.67 22.42 -62.04
N ARG A 826 1.23 22.34 -60.86
CA ARG A 826 1.96 21.19 -60.32
C ARG A 826 1.16 20.40 -59.30
#